data_b21b1db03c94bc0722a5922549cb73e6
#
_entry.id   b21b1db03c94bc0722a5922549cb73e6
#
_cell.length_a   1.000
_cell.length_b   1.000
_cell.length_c   1.000
_cell.angle_alpha   90.00
_cell.angle_beta   90.00
_cell.angle_gamma   90.00
#
_symmetry.space_group_name_H-M   'P 1'
#
loop_
_entity.id
_entity.type
_entity.pdbx_description
1 polymer ?
#
loop_
_entity_poly.entity_id
_entity_poly.type
_entity_poly.pdbx_seq_one_letter_code
_entity_poly.pdbx_strand_id
1 'polypeptide(L)'
;MKTRTEAAIRIPAQPNIQVFDRWAQVYDSQSNPLLMLEERMATPLLQPVTGGNILDVGCGTGRWLTRLEALDPLSLTGIDCSRAMLEKAREKVRTSTVLEHGNCSPLLGEDSAYSFVIASFLLSYLRDLQTFARECARVVRPGGYMLVSDMHPSTAAARGWTRSFHIDGEKVEIAVHPPSLAEITEIFQQAGFDVQAQIEPSFEAEERPIFEKSGKLAEYEELRGVAAIYILKLQKRWTRVQPESPATVHSFQLINACLSVGPDSWRRGTVLIENAHIAAIRGDCDASAPVLDLTGYLLLPGLINAHDHLEFGLFTKLGRREDKPPYRNSAEWAREIHRVHSGIIERYRQIPKTTHLWWGAIRNLICGVTTVCHHNPLYAELILPDFPIRVLSDFAWSHSLSFDPNLAQKFRDAPRNQPFILHAAEGIDEASQSEIALLDEMHALNDHTVLVHGLACTASDVDLINRRGASLVVCPTSNHFLFARTISRQLLASVERLALGSDSPITATGDLLDEVYYLNETVGLDPNTIYRLVTSSAAEMLSLNDGQGRIVESGIADLIAVRSQQVTPADVLSKLNFDEVELVLVGGRVQLASPALYAKLPRYFREGLSPLDVAGCKRWIRAPLRVLMDAAESLLEQGSLQIGGRKVHHLEAI
;
A
#
# COMPACT_ATOMS: atom_id res chain seq x y z
N MET A 1 -35.10 51.24 34.10
CA MET A 1 -33.94 51.29 33.18
C MET A 1 -34.14 50.19 32.16
N LYS A 2 -34.43 50.54 30.91
CA LYS A 2 -34.66 49.59 29.82
C LYS A 2 -33.30 49.12 29.30
N THR A 3 -32.98 47.84 29.47
CA THR A 3 -31.86 47.19 28.82
C THR A 3 -32.10 47.23 27.30
N ARG A 4 -31.28 47.99 26.58
CA ARG A 4 -31.20 47.91 25.13
C ARG A 4 -30.67 46.51 24.78
N THR A 5 -31.52 45.68 24.22
CA THR A 5 -31.11 44.45 23.51
C THR A 5 -30.35 44.90 22.27
N GLU A 6 -29.04 44.68 22.23
CA GLU A 6 -28.24 44.90 21.03
C GLU A 6 -28.79 44.00 19.91
N ALA A 7 -29.28 44.62 18.84
CA ALA A 7 -29.78 43.93 17.68
C ALA A 7 -28.58 43.38 16.90
N ALA A 8 -28.38 42.07 16.95
CA ALA A 8 -27.34 41.40 16.12
C ALA A 8 -27.70 41.57 14.62
N ILE A 9 -26.74 42.00 13.83
CA ILE A 9 -26.87 42.05 12.37
C ILE A 9 -26.84 40.61 11.84
N ARG A 10 -28.00 40.09 11.47
CA ARG A 10 -28.07 38.78 10.78
C ARG A 10 -27.71 38.94 9.31
N ILE A 11 -26.60 38.39 8.90
CA ILE A 11 -26.16 38.33 7.50
C ILE A 11 -26.88 37.18 6.78
N PRO A 12 -27.42 37.41 5.57
CA PRO A 12 -28.13 36.36 4.81
C PRO A 12 -27.24 35.15 4.55
N ALA A 13 -27.85 34.00 4.32
CA ALA A 13 -27.31 32.65 4.20
C ALA A 13 -26.31 32.37 3.05
N GLN A 14 -25.64 33.35 2.50
CA GLN A 14 -24.30 33.24 1.91
C GLN A 14 -23.37 34.07 2.77
N PRO A 15 -22.36 33.48 3.40
CA PRO A 15 -21.33 34.31 4.01
C PRO A 15 -20.74 35.14 2.88
N ASN A 16 -21.07 36.43 2.87
CA ASN A 16 -20.39 37.37 2.02
C ASN A 16 -18.91 37.32 2.38
N ILE A 17 -18.04 37.08 1.43
CA ILE A 17 -16.57 37.03 1.62
C ILE A 17 -16.11 38.22 2.48
N GLN A 18 -16.74 39.38 2.33
CA GLN A 18 -16.53 40.58 3.14
C GLN A 18 -16.67 40.36 4.66
N VAL A 19 -17.46 39.38 5.12
CA VAL A 19 -17.59 39.06 6.55
C VAL A 19 -16.32 38.41 7.07
N PHE A 20 -15.73 37.50 6.31
CA PHE A 20 -14.47 36.87 6.67
C PHE A 20 -13.31 37.87 6.60
N ASP A 21 -13.32 38.81 5.65
CA ASP A 21 -12.33 39.90 5.60
C ASP A 21 -12.41 40.82 6.84
N ARG A 22 -13.63 41.11 7.32
CA ARG A 22 -13.82 41.84 8.61
C ARG A 22 -13.36 40.98 9.78
N TRP A 23 -13.67 39.69 9.82
CA TRP A 23 -13.28 38.80 10.91
C TRP A 23 -11.78 38.64 11.01
N ALA A 24 -11.05 38.63 9.92
CA ALA A 24 -9.59 38.52 9.89
C ALA A 24 -8.88 39.58 10.78
N GLN A 25 -9.48 40.74 10.97
CA GLN A 25 -8.92 41.83 11.78
C GLN A 25 -8.85 41.49 13.28
N VAL A 26 -9.78 40.67 13.76
CA VAL A 26 -9.93 40.35 15.18
C VAL A 26 -9.82 38.86 15.50
N TYR A 27 -9.69 38.01 14.51
CA TYR A 27 -9.72 36.55 14.64
C TYR A 27 -8.68 36.03 15.64
N ASP A 28 -7.43 36.43 15.48
CA ASP A 28 -6.31 35.96 16.32
C ASP A 28 -6.30 36.60 17.74
N SER A 29 -7.01 37.70 17.93
CA SER A 29 -7.05 38.39 19.21
C SER A 29 -8.11 37.82 20.18
N GLN A 30 -9.04 37.02 19.67
CA GLN A 30 -10.15 36.45 20.44
C GLN A 30 -9.82 35.02 20.88
N SER A 31 -9.61 34.83 22.18
CA SER A 31 -9.41 33.49 22.75
C SER A 31 -10.66 32.64 22.58
N ASN A 32 -10.53 31.48 21.95
CA ASN A 32 -11.66 30.57 21.72
C ASN A 32 -11.33 29.18 22.30
N PRO A 33 -12.06 28.68 23.29
CA PRO A 33 -11.80 27.40 23.93
C PRO A 33 -12.00 26.20 22.96
N LEU A 34 -12.87 26.33 21.93
CA LEU A 34 -13.08 25.29 20.94
C LEU A 34 -11.84 25.07 20.09
N LEU A 35 -11.08 26.15 19.77
CA LEU A 35 -9.83 26.00 18.98
C LEU A 35 -8.74 25.32 19.79
N MET A 36 -8.65 25.59 21.10
CA MET A 36 -7.69 24.92 21.97
C MET A 36 -8.02 23.44 22.14
N LEU A 37 -9.29 23.11 22.36
CA LEU A 37 -9.78 21.74 22.46
C LEU A 37 -9.49 20.97 21.18
N GLU A 38 -9.82 21.55 20.02
CA GLU A 38 -9.57 20.93 18.74
C GLU A 38 -8.09 20.65 18.52
N GLU A 39 -7.22 21.63 18.81
CA GLU A 39 -5.78 21.47 18.65
C GLU A 39 -5.24 20.33 19.51
N ARG A 40 -5.61 20.26 20.77
CA ARG A 40 -5.19 19.21 21.70
C ARG A 40 -5.60 17.83 21.21
N MET A 41 -6.84 17.71 20.73
CA MET A 41 -7.42 16.43 20.35
C MET A 41 -7.08 15.99 18.92
N ALA A 42 -6.86 16.94 18.00
CA ALA A 42 -6.55 16.65 16.59
C ALA A 42 -5.05 16.38 16.37
N THR A 43 -4.16 17.00 17.14
CA THR A 43 -2.70 16.84 16.96
C THR A 43 -2.23 15.37 16.96
N PRO A 44 -2.68 14.49 17.87
CA PRO A 44 -2.30 13.08 17.84
C PRO A 44 -2.78 12.32 16.59
N LEU A 45 -3.80 12.85 15.89
CA LEU A 45 -4.39 12.24 14.71
C LEU A 45 -3.69 12.63 13.39
N LEU A 46 -2.75 13.58 13.43
CA LEU A 46 -2.05 14.08 12.26
C LEU A 46 -1.03 13.08 11.67
N GLN A 47 -0.76 11.97 12.31
CA GLN A 47 0.14 10.97 11.72
C GLN A 47 -0.61 10.12 10.68
N PRO A 48 -0.02 9.90 9.46
CA PRO A 48 1.33 10.20 8.99
C PRO A 48 1.36 11.41 8.03
N VAL A 49 1.79 12.57 8.51
CA VAL A 49 1.84 13.82 7.72
C VAL A 49 3.25 14.14 7.19
N THR A 50 4.29 13.67 7.91
CA THR A 50 5.70 13.92 7.58
C THR A 50 6.05 13.48 6.16
N GLY A 51 6.70 14.37 5.39
CA GLY A 51 7.15 14.09 4.02
C GLY A 51 6.02 14.00 2.97
N GLY A 52 4.79 14.39 3.31
CA GLY A 52 3.65 14.38 2.40
C GLY A 52 3.27 15.75 1.85
N ASN A 53 2.52 15.76 0.74
CA ASN A 53 1.87 16.97 0.25
C ASN A 53 0.60 17.22 1.05
N ILE A 54 0.49 18.39 1.66
CA ILE A 54 -0.59 18.73 2.59
C ILE A 54 -1.41 19.92 2.08
N LEU A 55 -2.73 19.85 2.25
CA LEU A 55 -3.66 20.92 1.96
C LEU A 55 -4.48 21.27 3.20
N ASP A 56 -4.51 22.55 3.55
CA ASP A 56 -5.41 23.14 4.56
C ASP A 56 -6.51 23.91 3.84
N VAL A 57 -7.73 23.39 3.87
CA VAL A 57 -8.90 23.98 3.19
C VAL A 57 -9.67 24.86 4.17
N GLY A 58 -9.83 26.13 3.82
CA GLY A 58 -10.34 27.15 4.74
C GLY A 58 -9.30 27.48 5.81
N CYS A 59 -8.04 27.67 5.38
CA CYS A 59 -6.89 27.80 6.27
C CYS A 59 -6.96 29.05 7.18
N GLY A 60 -7.83 30.00 6.90
CA GLY A 60 -8.02 31.22 7.66
C GLY A 60 -6.72 32.00 7.85
N THR A 61 -6.43 32.38 9.07
CA THR A 61 -5.19 33.09 9.43
C THR A 61 -3.97 32.17 9.61
N GLY A 62 -4.04 30.90 9.14
CA GLY A 62 -2.89 29.98 9.10
C GLY A 62 -2.61 29.22 10.40
N ARG A 63 -3.58 29.05 11.28
CA ARG A 63 -3.42 28.37 12.58
C ARG A 63 -2.89 26.93 12.41
N TRP A 64 -3.50 26.15 11.52
CA TRP A 64 -3.02 24.79 11.24
C TRP A 64 -1.78 24.77 10.37
N LEU A 65 -1.65 25.70 9.43
CA LEU A 65 -0.44 25.79 8.57
C LEU A 65 0.83 25.90 9.40
N THR A 66 0.87 26.79 10.43
CA THR A 66 2.06 26.94 11.29
C THR A 66 2.41 25.67 12.07
N ARG A 67 1.43 24.82 12.41
CA ARG A 67 1.65 23.53 13.09
C ARG A 67 2.10 22.45 12.13
N LEU A 68 1.50 22.42 10.95
CA LEU A 68 1.83 21.45 9.91
C LEU A 68 3.27 21.68 9.39
N GLU A 69 3.75 22.91 9.32
CA GLU A 69 5.16 23.21 9.01
C GLU A 69 6.17 22.57 9.97
N ALA A 70 5.79 22.38 11.22
CA ALA A 70 6.65 21.74 12.23
C ALA A 70 6.76 20.21 12.03
N LEU A 71 5.89 19.63 11.20
CA LEU A 71 5.88 18.20 10.86
C LEU A 71 6.69 17.87 9.59
N ASP A 72 7.40 18.86 9.06
CA ASP A 72 8.27 18.75 7.88
C ASP A 72 7.58 18.12 6.64
N PRO A 73 6.51 18.76 6.13
CA PRO A 73 5.83 18.30 4.93
C PRO A 73 6.69 18.50 3.67
N LEU A 74 6.49 17.66 2.65
CA LEU A 74 7.12 17.85 1.33
C LEU A 74 6.62 19.15 0.67
N SER A 75 5.30 19.39 0.73
CA SER A 75 4.70 20.66 0.35
C SER A 75 3.51 20.98 1.26
N LEU A 76 3.27 22.26 1.48
CA LEU A 76 2.16 22.75 2.29
C LEU A 76 1.42 23.85 1.52
N THR A 77 0.12 23.64 1.31
CA THR A 77 -0.76 24.60 0.63
C THR A 77 -1.91 24.96 1.55
N GLY A 78 -2.21 26.24 1.68
CA GLY A 78 -3.41 26.75 2.34
C GLY A 78 -4.32 27.42 1.34
N ILE A 79 -5.62 27.11 1.36
CA ILE A 79 -6.65 27.75 0.52
C ILE A 79 -7.65 28.45 1.43
N ASP A 80 -7.97 29.71 1.12
CA ASP A 80 -9.07 30.44 1.76
C ASP A 80 -9.76 31.38 0.77
N CYS A 81 -11.04 31.61 0.96
CA CYS A 81 -11.82 32.53 0.13
C CYS A 81 -11.65 34.01 0.53
N SER A 82 -11.08 34.30 1.70
CA SER A 82 -10.84 35.65 2.21
C SER A 82 -9.38 36.04 1.99
N ARG A 83 -9.15 37.12 1.23
CA ARG A 83 -7.80 37.66 1.04
C ARG A 83 -7.20 38.20 2.33
N ALA A 84 -8.01 38.84 3.17
CA ALA A 84 -7.55 39.36 4.44
C ALA A 84 -7.12 38.25 5.40
N MET A 85 -7.79 37.08 5.40
CA MET A 85 -7.34 35.90 6.14
C MET A 85 -5.97 35.40 5.63
N LEU A 86 -5.81 35.30 4.31
CA LEU A 86 -4.55 34.87 3.70
C LEU A 86 -3.38 35.86 3.96
N GLU A 87 -3.66 37.15 4.01
CA GLU A 87 -2.66 38.16 4.39
C GLU A 87 -2.16 37.92 5.82
N LYS A 88 -3.08 37.62 6.77
CA LYS A 88 -2.72 37.26 8.14
C LYS A 88 -1.99 35.92 8.23
N ALA A 89 -2.36 34.95 7.41
CA ALA A 89 -1.64 33.68 7.33
C ALA A 89 -0.20 33.91 6.85
N ARG A 90 0.01 34.74 5.83
CA ARG A 90 1.33 35.04 5.26
C ARG A 90 2.30 35.67 6.26
N GLU A 91 1.80 36.42 7.24
CA GLU A 91 2.61 36.98 8.32
C GLU A 91 3.20 35.90 9.26
N LYS A 92 2.62 34.69 9.26
CA LYS A 92 2.94 33.62 10.23
C LYS A 92 3.66 32.43 9.64
N VAL A 93 3.40 32.12 8.36
CA VAL A 93 3.95 30.92 7.70
C VAL A 93 5.26 31.20 7.00
N ARG A 94 6.04 30.12 6.74
CA ARG A 94 7.29 30.19 5.97
C ARG A 94 7.01 30.60 4.52
N THR A 95 8.02 31.14 3.87
CA THR A 95 7.94 31.54 2.43
C THR A 95 7.74 30.34 1.49
N SER A 96 8.07 29.12 1.92
CA SER A 96 7.85 27.88 1.19
C SER A 96 6.39 27.39 1.21
N THR A 97 5.58 27.90 2.15
CA THR A 97 4.15 27.56 2.21
C THR A 97 3.37 28.33 1.15
N VAL A 98 2.64 27.59 0.32
CA VAL A 98 1.82 28.16 -0.75
C VAL A 98 0.48 28.60 -0.18
N LEU A 99 0.09 29.85 -0.43
CA LEU A 99 -1.21 30.39 -0.05
C LEU A 99 -2.00 30.78 -1.30
N GLU A 100 -3.15 30.15 -1.47
CA GLU A 100 -3.99 30.32 -2.65
C GLU A 100 -5.35 30.91 -2.28
N HIS A 101 -5.76 31.94 -3.03
CA HIS A 101 -7.08 32.52 -2.92
C HIS A 101 -8.07 31.71 -3.76
N GLY A 102 -9.01 31.01 -3.13
CA GLY A 102 -9.95 30.15 -3.84
C GLY A 102 -11.12 29.70 -2.97
N ASN A 103 -12.09 29.10 -3.62
CA ASN A 103 -13.26 28.51 -2.97
C ASN A 103 -12.99 27.03 -2.61
N CYS A 104 -13.82 26.50 -1.72
CA CYS A 104 -13.77 25.08 -1.31
C CYS A 104 -14.41 24.14 -2.36
N SER A 105 -14.98 24.67 -3.44
CA SER A 105 -15.59 23.90 -4.53
C SER A 105 -15.70 24.78 -5.80
N PRO A 106 -15.03 24.41 -6.91
CA PRO A 106 -14.02 23.36 -6.98
C PRO A 106 -12.76 23.71 -6.18
N LEU A 107 -12.07 22.68 -5.65
CA LEU A 107 -10.78 22.85 -5.00
C LEU A 107 -9.69 23.04 -6.06
N LEU A 108 -8.78 23.96 -5.78
CA LEU A 108 -7.56 24.10 -6.58
C LEU A 108 -6.64 22.89 -6.29
N GLY A 109 -5.97 22.41 -7.32
CA GLY A 109 -5.08 21.26 -7.26
C GLY A 109 -5.46 20.13 -8.22
N GLU A 110 -4.44 19.37 -8.59
CA GLU A 110 -4.60 18.19 -9.46
C GLU A 110 -5.25 17.02 -8.72
N ASP A 111 -5.76 16.05 -9.47
CA ASP A 111 -6.31 14.82 -8.91
C ASP A 111 -5.23 14.03 -8.15
N SER A 112 -5.57 13.56 -6.95
CA SER A 112 -4.65 12.76 -6.12
C SER A 112 -3.34 13.45 -5.71
N ALA A 113 -3.32 14.80 -5.69
CA ALA A 113 -2.15 15.59 -5.38
C ALA A 113 -1.73 15.54 -3.91
N TYR A 114 -2.68 15.38 -2.99
CA TYR A 114 -2.41 15.52 -1.55
C TYR A 114 -2.48 14.20 -0.80
N SER A 115 -1.51 13.99 0.08
CA SER A 115 -1.48 12.84 1.01
C SER A 115 -2.32 13.08 2.27
N PHE A 116 -2.52 14.35 2.63
CA PHE A 116 -3.30 14.75 3.78
C PHE A 116 -4.03 16.06 3.50
N VAL A 117 -5.31 16.09 3.84
CA VAL A 117 -6.14 17.31 3.77
C VAL A 117 -6.71 17.58 5.15
N ILE A 118 -6.68 18.83 5.58
CA ILE A 118 -7.37 19.28 6.80
C ILE A 118 -8.45 20.28 6.44
N ALA A 119 -9.61 20.18 7.12
CA ALA A 119 -10.70 21.14 7.04
C ALA A 119 -11.23 21.39 8.45
N SER A 120 -10.71 22.44 9.07
CA SER A 120 -10.98 22.79 10.47
C SER A 120 -12.04 23.87 10.56
N PHE A 121 -13.13 23.60 11.28
CA PHE A 121 -14.24 24.52 11.50
C PHE A 121 -14.81 25.14 10.20
N LEU A 122 -14.83 24.36 9.14
CA LEU A 122 -15.23 24.80 7.79
C LEU A 122 -16.63 24.33 7.39
N LEU A 123 -17.00 23.08 7.74
CA LEU A 123 -18.13 22.38 7.16
C LEU A 123 -19.47 23.08 7.42
N SER A 124 -19.64 23.72 8.57
CA SER A 124 -20.85 24.44 8.92
C SER A 124 -21.15 25.67 8.04
N TYR A 125 -20.15 26.14 7.27
CA TYR A 125 -20.34 27.22 6.30
C TYR A 125 -20.71 26.74 4.89
N LEU A 126 -20.56 25.44 4.62
CA LEU A 126 -20.78 24.88 3.28
C LEU A 126 -22.26 24.53 3.08
N ARG A 127 -22.83 24.96 1.95
CA ARG A 127 -24.19 24.59 1.56
C ARG A 127 -24.27 23.26 0.87
N ASP A 128 -23.25 22.94 0.08
CA ASP A 128 -23.17 21.72 -0.70
C ASP A 128 -21.97 20.89 -0.20
N LEU A 129 -22.21 20.17 0.89
CA LEU A 129 -21.22 19.29 1.50
C LEU A 129 -20.92 18.08 0.62
N GLN A 130 -21.87 17.62 -0.20
CA GLN A 130 -21.68 16.50 -1.12
C GLN A 130 -20.65 16.85 -2.20
N THR A 131 -20.77 18.03 -2.81
CA THR A 131 -19.79 18.48 -3.81
C THR A 131 -18.42 18.72 -3.17
N PHE A 132 -18.37 19.29 -1.96
CA PHE A 132 -17.12 19.45 -1.22
C PHE A 132 -16.44 18.10 -0.93
N ALA A 133 -17.18 17.10 -0.44
CA ALA A 133 -16.64 15.77 -0.15
C ALA A 133 -16.11 15.08 -1.41
N ARG A 134 -16.78 15.24 -2.57
CA ARG A 134 -16.28 14.74 -3.87
C ARG A 134 -15.00 15.43 -4.30
N GLU A 135 -14.90 16.75 -4.14
CA GLU A 135 -13.68 17.50 -4.45
C GLU A 135 -12.51 17.10 -3.53
N CYS A 136 -12.78 16.92 -2.22
CA CYS A 136 -11.79 16.35 -1.31
C CYS A 136 -11.34 14.95 -1.76
N ALA A 137 -12.30 14.11 -2.18
CA ALA A 137 -11.98 12.80 -2.72
C ALA A 137 -11.17 12.87 -4.01
N ARG A 138 -11.39 13.87 -4.86
CA ARG A 138 -10.60 14.10 -6.08
C ARG A 138 -9.15 14.44 -5.77
N VAL A 139 -8.93 15.41 -4.89
CA VAL A 139 -7.57 15.94 -4.60
C VAL A 139 -6.77 15.09 -3.62
N VAL A 140 -7.41 14.36 -2.70
CA VAL A 140 -6.72 13.41 -1.81
C VAL A 140 -6.29 12.19 -2.62
N ARG A 141 -5.03 11.77 -2.52
CA ARG A 141 -4.56 10.54 -3.16
C ARG A 141 -5.26 9.31 -2.56
N PRO A 142 -5.40 8.22 -3.32
CA PRO A 142 -5.82 6.94 -2.76
C PRO A 142 -4.98 6.55 -1.55
N GLY A 143 -5.62 6.09 -0.45
CA GLY A 143 -4.97 5.81 0.83
C GLY A 143 -4.53 7.04 1.62
N GLY A 144 -4.65 8.24 1.07
CA GLY A 144 -4.41 9.51 1.76
C GLY A 144 -5.47 9.77 2.83
N TYR A 145 -5.18 10.71 3.71
CA TYR A 145 -6.04 10.99 4.85
C TYR A 145 -6.66 12.39 4.76
N MET A 146 -7.80 12.53 5.42
CA MET A 146 -8.43 13.81 5.67
C MET A 146 -8.81 13.92 7.14
N LEU A 147 -8.59 15.09 7.73
CA LEU A 147 -9.07 15.42 9.06
C LEU A 147 -10.10 16.53 8.95
N VAL A 148 -11.27 16.29 9.53
CA VAL A 148 -12.39 17.22 9.54
C VAL A 148 -12.80 17.47 10.97
N SER A 149 -13.01 18.73 11.32
CA SER A 149 -13.51 19.13 12.65
C SER A 149 -14.50 20.28 12.54
N ASP A 150 -15.48 20.29 13.45
CA ASP A 150 -16.39 21.43 13.61
C ASP A 150 -17.07 21.38 15.01
N MET A 151 -17.88 22.39 15.33
CA MET A 151 -18.74 22.35 16.51
C MET A 151 -19.65 21.13 16.47
N HIS A 152 -19.87 20.51 17.63
CA HIS A 152 -20.76 19.35 17.70
C HIS A 152 -22.20 19.76 17.36
N PRO A 153 -22.85 19.23 16.31
CA PRO A 153 -24.12 19.73 15.80
C PRO A 153 -25.25 19.71 16.84
N SER A 154 -25.36 18.59 17.58
CA SER A 154 -26.41 18.44 18.59
C SER A 154 -26.22 19.40 19.75
N THR A 155 -24.99 19.62 20.20
CA THR A 155 -24.69 20.57 21.30
C THR A 155 -24.89 22.01 20.86
N ALA A 156 -24.45 22.35 19.65
CA ALA A 156 -24.66 23.67 19.08
C ALA A 156 -26.16 24.00 18.98
N ALA A 157 -26.97 23.04 18.51
CA ALA A 157 -28.43 23.21 18.44
C ALA A 157 -29.08 23.35 19.85
N ALA A 158 -28.71 22.46 20.81
CA ALA A 158 -29.27 22.46 22.14
C ALA A 158 -28.92 23.71 22.96
N ARG A 159 -27.72 24.27 22.72
CA ARG A 159 -27.19 25.45 23.42
C ARG A 159 -27.40 26.76 22.66
N GLY A 160 -27.96 26.72 21.47
CA GLY A 160 -28.13 27.91 20.61
C GLY A 160 -26.81 28.55 20.20
N TRP A 161 -25.74 27.75 20.06
CA TRP A 161 -24.44 28.27 19.63
C TRP A 161 -24.50 28.79 18.21
N THR A 162 -23.95 30.01 18.03
CA THR A 162 -23.84 30.68 16.73
C THR A 162 -22.37 30.96 16.40
N ARG A 163 -22.05 31.06 15.16
CA ARG A 163 -20.76 31.59 14.69
C ARG A 163 -20.84 33.10 14.76
N SER A 164 -20.15 33.72 15.70
CA SER A 164 -20.16 35.15 15.84
C SER A 164 -18.82 35.71 16.31
N PHE A 165 -18.56 36.96 15.96
CA PHE A 165 -17.43 37.74 16.45
C PHE A 165 -17.85 39.16 16.77
N HIS A 166 -17.00 39.89 17.53
CA HIS A 166 -17.22 41.28 17.86
C HIS A 166 -16.19 42.15 17.14
N ILE A 167 -16.65 43.20 16.47
CA ILE A 167 -15.80 44.18 15.82
C ILE A 167 -16.48 45.56 15.95
N ASP A 168 -15.71 46.58 16.30
CA ASP A 168 -16.17 47.98 16.49
C ASP A 168 -17.38 48.10 17.42
N GLY A 169 -17.48 47.22 18.44
CA GLY A 169 -18.60 47.18 19.40
C GLY A 169 -19.86 46.50 18.87
N GLU A 170 -19.87 45.96 17.66
CA GLU A 170 -20.98 45.23 17.07
C GLU A 170 -20.75 43.71 17.15
N LYS A 171 -21.81 42.95 17.47
CA LYS A 171 -21.83 41.49 17.33
C LYS A 171 -22.28 41.12 15.92
N VAL A 172 -21.39 40.46 15.15
CA VAL A 172 -21.70 39.95 13.81
C VAL A 172 -21.93 38.44 13.91
N GLU A 173 -23.11 37.98 13.47
CA GLU A 173 -23.45 36.56 13.43
C GLU A 173 -23.43 36.06 12.00
N ILE A 174 -22.79 34.88 11.81
CA ILE A 174 -22.72 34.19 10.53
C ILE A 174 -23.73 33.03 10.54
N ALA A 175 -24.63 33.02 9.59
CA ALA A 175 -25.56 31.91 9.44
C ALA A 175 -24.83 30.61 9.07
N VAL A 176 -25.11 29.55 9.82
CA VAL A 176 -24.55 28.22 9.61
C VAL A 176 -25.67 27.19 9.54
N HIS A 177 -25.46 26.15 8.75
CA HIS A 177 -26.40 25.03 8.58
C HIS A 177 -25.65 23.72 8.79
N PRO A 178 -25.27 23.38 10.02
CA PRO A 178 -24.55 22.15 10.26
C PRO A 178 -25.48 20.95 10.05
N PRO A 179 -25.14 20.02 9.13
CA PRO A 179 -25.79 18.73 9.08
C PRO A 179 -25.48 17.94 10.35
N SER A 180 -26.25 16.88 10.63
CA SER A 180 -25.94 15.97 11.74
C SER A 180 -24.60 15.24 11.50
N LEU A 181 -23.96 14.78 12.57
CA LEU A 181 -22.70 14.06 12.45
C LEU A 181 -22.86 12.76 11.62
N ALA A 182 -24.01 12.10 11.71
CA ALA A 182 -24.32 10.93 10.90
C ALA A 182 -24.40 11.25 9.42
N GLU A 183 -25.07 12.36 9.05
CA GLU A 183 -25.13 12.82 7.64
C GLU A 183 -23.75 13.20 7.10
N ILE A 184 -22.93 13.90 7.90
CA ILE A 184 -21.54 14.23 7.53
C ILE A 184 -20.76 12.96 7.24
N THR A 185 -20.83 11.99 8.14
CA THR A 185 -20.14 10.70 8.01
C THR A 185 -20.58 9.95 6.75
N GLU A 186 -21.90 9.88 6.52
CA GLU A 186 -22.46 9.22 5.34
C GLU A 186 -22.02 9.91 4.02
N ILE A 187 -22.04 11.24 3.96
CA ILE A 187 -21.60 12.01 2.79
C ILE A 187 -20.15 11.71 2.43
N PHE A 188 -19.24 11.71 3.41
CA PHE A 188 -17.84 11.36 3.15
C PHE A 188 -17.66 9.88 2.78
N GLN A 189 -18.42 8.98 3.38
CA GLN A 189 -18.42 7.57 2.99
C GLN A 189 -18.90 7.38 1.55
N GLN A 190 -19.96 8.08 1.12
CA GLN A 190 -20.44 8.05 -0.27
C GLN A 190 -19.44 8.67 -1.24
N ALA A 191 -18.67 9.68 -0.81
CA ALA A 191 -17.59 10.27 -1.59
C ALA A 191 -16.33 9.38 -1.69
N GLY A 192 -16.28 8.24 -1.00
CA GLY A 192 -15.17 7.28 -1.12
C GLY A 192 -14.17 7.33 0.03
N PHE A 193 -14.56 7.80 1.21
CA PHE A 193 -13.75 7.75 2.42
C PHE A 193 -14.23 6.65 3.39
N ASP A 194 -13.30 6.09 4.15
CA ASP A 194 -13.57 5.27 5.33
C ASP A 194 -13.25 6.06 6.61
N VAL A 195 -14.09 5.93 7.63
CA VAL A 195 -13.86 6.58 8.91
C VAL A 195 -12.86 5.75 9.71
N GLN A 196 -11.69 6.32 9.95
CA GLN A 196 -10.62 5.69 10.76
C GLN A 196 -10.76 6.02 12.25
N ALA A 197 -11.23 7.24 12.56
CA ALA A 197 -11.54 7.66 13.91
C ALA A 197 -12.66 8.69 13.89
N GLN A 198 -13.56 8.60 14.88
CA GLN A 198 -14.55 9.61 15.22
C GLN A 198 -14.42 9.89 16.71
N ILE A 199 -14.12 11.12 17.06
CA ILE A 199 -14.04 11.56 18.46
C ILE A 199 -14.92 12.77 18.69
N GLU A 200 -15.55 12.82 19.84
CA GLU A 200 -16.52 13.84 20.24
C GLU A 200 -16.12 14.43 21.61
N PRO A 201 -15.00 15.20 21.65
CA PRO A 201 -14.42 15.63 22.91
C PRO A 201 -15.24 16.73 23.61
N SER A 202 -15.18 16.71 24.94
CA SER A 202 -15.68 17.74 25.84
C SER A 202 -14.54 18.58 26.40
N PHE A 203 -14.86 19.75 26.95
CA PHE A 203 -13.86 20.56 27.65
C PHE A 203 -13.34 19.87 28.92
N GLU A 204 -12.05 20.01 29.15
CA GLU A 204 -11.33 19.49 30.30
C GLU A 204 -10.59 20.62 31.03
N ALA A 205 -9.70 20.26 31.96
CA ALA A 205 -9.00 21.25 32.81
C ALA A 205 -8.13 22.24 31.99
N GLU A 206 -7.67 21.79 30.81
CA GLU A 206 -6.80 22.56 29.91
C GLU A 206 -7.50 23.79 29.34
N GLU A 207 -8.78 23.70 29.01
CA GLU A 207 -9.56 24.82 28.46
C GLU A 207 -10.13 25.76 29.55
N ARG A 208 -10.19 25.33 30.79
CA ARG A 208 -10.76 26.10 31.92
C ARG A 208 -10.20 27.52 32.04
N PRO A 209 -8.88 27.79 31.91
CA PRO A 209 -8.32 29.14 32.04
C PRO A 209 -8.88 30.14 31.01
N ILE A 210 -9.31 29.68 29.83
CA ILE A 210 -9.93 30.53 28.81
C ILE A 210 -11.31 31.00 29.29
N PHE A 211 -12.10 30.10 29.86
CA PHE A 211 -13.40 30.42 30.43
C PHE A 211 -13.29 31.36 31.65
N GLU A 212 -12.30 31.14 32.51
CA GLU A 212 -12.02 32.00 33.65
C GLU A 212 -11.68 33.44 33.21
N LYS A 213 -10.75 33.58 32.25
CA LYS A 213 -10.34 34.86 31.66
C LYS A 213 -11.50 35.61 31.01
N SER A 214 -12.46 34.88 30.48
CA SER A 214 -13.65 35.42 29.80
C SER A 214 -14.84 35.65 30.78
N GLY A 215 -14.70 35.33 32.07
CA GLY A 215 -15.77 35.44 33.06
C GLY A 215 -16.90 34.41 32.90
N LYS A 216 -16.62 33.29 32.21
CA LYS A 216 -17.60 32.28 31.79
C LYS A 216 -17.41 30.92 32.49
N LEU A 217 -16.91 30.92 33.72
CA LEU A 217 -16.63 29.71 34.48
C LEU A 217 -17.90 28.84 34.71
N ALA A 218 -19.05 29.46 34.89
CA ALA A 218 -20.32 28.74 35.03
C ALA A 218 -20.66 27.95 33.74
N GLU A 219 -20.44 28.55 32.57
CA GLU A 219 -20.63 27.90 31.28
C GLU A 219 -19.67 26.70 31.09
N TYR A 220 -18.42 26.83 31.58
CA TYR A 220 -17.47 25.71 31.61
C TYR A 220 -17.98 24.51 32.42
N GLU A 221 -18.47 24.77 33.64
CA GLU A 221 -18.99 23.69 34.52
C GLU A 221 -20.22 22.99 33.91
N GLU A 222 -21.07 23.72 33.19
CA GLU A 222 -22.22 23.16 32.48
C GLU A 222 -21.85 22.33 31.24
N LEU A 223 -20.69 22.60 30.62
CA LEU A 223 -20.22 21.96 29.41
C LEU A 223 -19.29 20.76 29.68
N ARG A 224 -18.90 20.53 30.93
CA ARG A 224 -18.09 19.35 31.30
C ARG A 224 -18.82 18.06 30.95
N GLY A 225 -18.14 17.17 30.22
CA GLY A 225 -18.72 15.90 29.79
C GLY A 225 -19.74 16.02 28.64
N VAL A 226 -19.95 17.23 28.08
CA VAL A 226 -20.78 17.46 26.91
C VAL A 226 -19.88 17.61 25.69
N ALA A 227 -20.13 16.85 24.65
CA ALA A 227 -19.36 16.92 23.39
C ALA A 227 -19.43 18.34 22.82
N ALA A 228 -18.30 19.06 22.75
CA ALA A 228 -18.24 20.43 22.29
C ALA A 228 -17.93 20.56 20.79
N ILE A 229 -17.11 19.65 20.29
CA ILE A 229 -16.73 19.52 18.88
C ILE A 229 -16.81 18.05 18.46
N TYR A 230 -16.74 17.82 17.16
CA TYR A 230 -16.40 16.50 16.62
C TYR A 230 -15.14 16.59 15.77
N ILE A 231 -14.40 15.49 15.71
CA ILE A 231 -13.24 15.32 14.82
C ILE A 231 -13.39 13.97 14.12
N LEU A 232 -13.33 13.98 12.78
CA LEU A 232 -13.31 12.79 11.95
C LEU A 232 -11.93 12.67 11.31
N LYS A 233 -11.27 11.52 11.48
CA LYS A 233 -10.13 11.11 10.66
C LYS A 233 -10.65 10.16 9.59
N LEU A 234 -10.52 10.54 8.36
CA LEU A 234 -11.03 9.86 7.18
C LEU A 234 -9.84 9.38 6.36
N GLN A 235 -9.95 8.19 5.78
CA GLN A 235 -8.99 7.69 4.80
C GLN A 235 -9.69 7.52 3.46
N LYS A 236 -9.15 8.13 2.41
CA LYS A 236 -9.70 7.91 1.07
C LYS A 236 -9.54 6.44 0.71
N ARG A 237 -10.67 5.81 0.38
CA ARG A 237 -10.63 4.47 -0.19
C ARG A 237 -9.75 4.48 -1.43
N TRP A 238 -9.08 3.41 -1.63
CA TRP A 238 -8.47 3.12 -2.91
C TRP A 238 -9.61 2.80 -3.89
N THR A 239 -10.34 3.82 -4.30
CA THR A 239 -11.39 3.60 -5.27
C THR A 239 -10.75 3.14 -6.57
N ARG A 240 -11.21 1.98 -7.08
CA ARG A 240 -11.21 1.77 -8.52
C ARG A 240 -11.70 3.09 -9.14
N VAL A 241 -10.94 3.65 -10.07
CA VAL A 241 -11.57 4.39 -11.15
C VAL A 241 -12.45 3.36 -11.85
N GLN A 242 -13.69 3.22 -11.40
CA GLN A 242 -14.72 2.67 -12.27
C GLN A 242 -14.90 3.72 -13.35
N PRO A 243 -14.62 3.44 -14.62
CA PRO A 243 -15.16 4.27 -15.67
C PRO A 243 -16.67 4.24 -15.47
N GLU A 244 -17.28 5.42 -15.33
CA GLU A 244 -18.72 5.59 -15.41
C GLU A 244 -19.16 5.14 -16.80
N SER A 245 -19.57 3.90 -16.91
CA SER A 245 -20.36 3.37 -18.02
C SER A 245 -20.93 2.01 -17.61
N PRO A 246 -22.13 1.65 -18.04
CA PRO A 246 -22.73 0.35 -17.76
C PRO A 246 -21.76 -0.72 -18.21
N ALA A 247 -21.63 -1.76 -17.40
CA ALA A 247 -20.66 -2.85 -17.47
C ALA A 247 -20.36 -3.25 -18.93
N THR A 248 -19.40 -2.58 -19.55
CA THR A 248 -18.75 -3.10 -20.74
C THR A 248 -17.86 -4.23 -20.24
N VAL A 249 -18.25 -5.45 -20.54
CA VAL A 249 -17.40 -6.61 -20.41
C VAL A 249 -16.09 -6.26 -21.13
N HIS A 250 -15.02 -6.04 -20.38
CA HIS A 250 -13.73 -5.76 -20.97
C HIS A 250 -13.18 -7.08 -21.52
N SER A 251 -13.50 -7.36 -22.79
CA SER A 251 -12.93 -8.48 -23.50
C SER A 251 -11.65 -8.05 -24.22
N PHE A 252 -10.65 -8.92 -24.18
CA PHE A 252 -9.32 -8.70 -24.76
C PHE A 252 -8.77 -10.04 -25.25
N GLN A 253 -8.15 -10.05 -26.42
CA GLN A 253 -7.62 -11.27 -27.01
C GLN A 253 -6.11 -11.21 -27.16
N LEU A 254 -5.44 -12.27 -26.71
CA LEU A 254 -4.05 -12.57 -27.01
C LEU A 254 -4.03 -13.61 -28.12
N ILE A 255 -3.65 -13.20 -29.34
CA ILE A 255 -3.71 -14.08 -30.51
C ILE A 255 -2.33 -14.56 -30.94
N ASN A 256 -2.30 -15.67 -31.67
CA ASN A 256 -1.11 -16.26 -32.29
C ASN A 256 0.01 -16.66 -31.31
N ALA A 257 -0.28 -16.75 -30.01
CA ALA A 257 0.70 -17.14 -29.01
C ALA A 257 0.98 -18.64 -29.01
N CYS A 258 2.20 -19.02 -28.63
CA CYS A 258 2.48 -20.36 -28.14
C CYS A 258 2.02 -20.44 -26.68
N LEU A 259 1.00 -21.23 -26.38
CA LEU A 259 0.42 -21.34 -25.02
C LEU A 259 1.05 -22.53 -24.29
N SER A 260 1.67 -22.31 -23.15
CA SER A 260 2.13 -23.40 -22.28
C SER A 260 0.94 -24.27 -21.84
N VAL A 261 1.01 -25.57 -22.10
CA VAL A 261 0.03 -26.55 -21.62
C VAL A 261 0.51 -27.26 -20.35
N GLY A 262 1.77 -27.06 -20.04
CA GLY A 262 2.50 -27.62 -18.91
C GLY A 262 3.99 -27.43 -19.12
N PRO A 263 4.84 -28.04 -18.30
CA PRO A 263 6.29 -27.89 -18.41
C PRO A 263 6.88 -28.39 -19.74
N ASP A 264 6.31 -29.47 -20.29
CA ASP A 264 6.92 -30.22 -21.42
C ASP A 264 6.43 -29.77 -22.80
N SER A 265 5.32 -29.03 -22.87
CA SER A 265 4.67 -28.77 -24.14
C SER A 265 3.92 -27.45 -24.23
N TRP A 266 3.79 -26.94 -25.44
CA TRP A 266 2.99 -25.80 -25.79
C TRP A 266 2.16 -26.06 -27.05
N ARG A 267 1.08 -25.29 -27.21
CA ARG A 267 0.26 -25.26 -28.43
C ARG A 267 0.01 -23.85 -28.91
N ARG A 268 -0.20 -23.64 -30.19
CA ARG A 268 -0.67 -22.34 -30.71
C ARG A 268 -2.14 -22.14 -30.37
N GLY A 269 -2.48 -20.91 -30.06
CA GLY A 269 -3.86 -20.58 -29.75
C GLY A 269 -4.09 -19.10 -29.49
N THR A 270 -5.36 -18.79 -29.25
CA THR A 270 -5.87 -17.48 -28.87
C THR A 270 -6.47 -17.60 -27.48
N VAL A 271 -6.13 -16.68 -26.60
CA VAL A 271 -6.73 -16.57 -25.25
C VAL A 271 -7.68 -15.38 -25.25
N LEU A 272 -8.96 -15.64 -25.05
CA LEU A 272 -9.96 -14.60 -24.80
C LEU A 272 -10.03 -14.34 -23.29
N ILE A 273 -9.80 -13.11 -22.90
CA ILE A 273 -9.88 -12.65 -21.52
C ILE A 273 -11.14 -11.78 -21.40
N GLU A 274 -12.00 -12.10 -20.44
CA GLU A 274 -13.16 -11.30 -20.09
C GLU A 274 -13.08 -10.92 -18.61
N ASN A 275 -13.05 -9.63 -18.33
CA ASN A 275 -12.80 -9.10 -16.99
C ASN A 275 -11.45 -9.61 -16.44
N ALA A 276 -11.48 -10.45 -15.42
CA ALA A 276 -10.27 -10.97 -14.77
C ALA A 276 -9.90 -12.40 -15.20
N HIS A 277 -10.72 -13.08 -16.01
CA HIS A 277 -10.63 -14.52 -16.25
C HIS A 277 -10.41 -14.86 -17.73
N ILE A 278 -9.86 -16.04 -17.96
CA ILE A 278 -9.72 -16.65 -19.29
C ILE A 278 -11.09 -17.21 -19.69
N ALA A 279 -11.84 -16.46 -20.50
CA ALA A 279 -13.18 -16.89 -20.92
C ALA A 279 -13.13 -18.06 -21.91
N ALA A 280 -12.13 -18.10 -22.79
CA ALA A 280 -11.95 -19.20 -23.74
C ALA A 280 -10.51 -19.31 -24.23
N ILE A 281 -10.13 -20.53 -24.64
CA ILE A 281 -8.87 -20.83 -25.34
C ILE A 281 -9.24 -21.46 -26.70
N ARG A 282 -9.05 -20.71 -27.79
CA ARG A 282 -9.53 -21.05 -29.13
C ARG A 282 -8.39 -21.12 -30.15
N GLY A 283 -8.68 -21.65 -31.35
CA GLY A 283 -7.75 -21.64 -32.51
C GLY A 283 -7.85 -20.35 -33.33
N ASP A 284 -8.98 -19.66 -33.30
CA ASP A 284 -9.34 -18.46 -34.06
C ASP A 284 -9.62 -17.26 -33.17
N CYS A 285 -9.63 -16.05 -33.74
CA CYS A 285 -9.93 -14.82 -33.02
C CYS A 285 -11.39 -14.38 -33.26
N ASP A 286 -11.96 -13.70 -32.26
CA ASP A 286 -13.25 -13.01 -32.39
C ASP A 286 -13.00 -11.58 -32.89
N ALA A 287 -13.66 -11.19 -33.99
CA ALA A 287 -13.50 -9.88 -34.61
C ALA A 287 -14.03 -8.70 -33.74
N SER A 288 -14.77 -8.99 -32.66
CA SER A 288 -15.44 -7.96 -31.83
C SER A 288 -14.59 -7.43 -30.67
N ALA A 289 -13.55 -8.16 -30.23
CA ALA A 289 -12.75 -7.78 -29.08
C ALA A 289 -11.37 -7.21 -29.48
N PRO A 290 -10.83 -6.22 -28.75
CA PRO A 290 -9.48 -5.72 -28.96
C PRO A 290 -8.44 -6.85 -28.93
N VAL A 291 -7.43 -6.74 -29.78
CA VAL A 291 -6.45 -7.80 -30.02
C VAL A 291 -5.03 -7.33 -29.70
N LEU A 292 -4.23 -8.20 -29.04
CA LEU A 292 -2.78 -8.12 -29.02
C LEU A 292 -2.19 -9.34 -29.73
N ASP A 293 -1.48 -9.10 -30.83
CA ASP A 293 -0.77 -10.15 -31.57
C ASP A 293 0.54 -10.52 -30.88
N LEU A 294 0.60 -11.76 -30.41
CA LEU A 294 1.74 -12.38 -29.73
C LEU A 294 2.47 -13.39 -30.64
N THR A 295 2.45 -13.17 -31.95
CA THR A 295 3.29 -13.98 -32.87
C THR A 295 4.74 -13.93 -32.45
N GLY A 296 5.36 -15.09 -32.24
CA GLY A 296 6.74 -15.22 -31.77
C GLY A 296 6.93 -15.15 -30.25
N TYR A 297 5.82 -15.19 -29.50
CA TYR A 297 5.86 -15.23 -28.02
C TYR A 297 5.34 -16.55 -27.47
N LEU A 298 5.94 -16.97 -26.36
CA LEU A 298 5.44 -18.03 -25.49
C LEU A 298 4.67 -17.38 -24.34
N LEU A 299 3.45 -17.80 -24.15
CA LEU A 299 2.61 -17.42 -23.03
C LEU A 299 2.73 -18.48 -21.94
N LEU A 300 3.20 -18.08 -20.77
CA LEU A 300 3.31 -18.89 -19.56
C LEU A 300 2.26 -18.43 -18.54
N PRO A 301 1.84 -19.28 -17.60
CA PRO A 301 1.10 -18.79 -16.43
C PRO A 301 1.96 -17.80 -15.65
N GLY A 302 1.32 -16.83 -15.00
CA GLY A 302 1.98 -15.92 -14.10
C GLY A 302 2.69 -16.68 -12.97
N LEU A 303 3.91 -16.25 -12.64
CA LEU A 303 4.72 -16.93 -11.63
C LEU A 303 4.18 -16.65 -10.23
N ILE A 304 4.37 -17.62 -9.34
CA ILE A 304 3.98 -17.56 -7.94
C ILE A 304 5.23 -17.58 -7.08
N ASN A 305 5.45 -16.52 -6.32
CA ASN A 305 6.50 -16.43 -5.32
C ASN A 305 5.93 -16.90 -3.97
N ALA A 306 6.32 -18.11 -3.55
CA ALA A 306 5.72 -18.75 -2.39
C ALA A 306 6.22 -18.18 -1.05
N HIS A 307 7.23 -17.29 -1.05
CA HIS A 307 7.72 -16.61 0.14
C HIS A 307 8.52 -15.35 -0.20
N ASP A 308 8.09 -14.22 0.31
CA ASP A 308 8.75 -12.92 0.20
C ASP A 308 8.39 -12.00 1.39
N HIS A 309 9.23 -11.01 1.66
CA HIS A 309 9.00 -9.91 2.59
C HIS A 309 8.99 -8.59 1.82
N LEU A 310 7.82 -8.21 1.28
CA LEU A 310 7.67 -7.05 0.38
C LEU A 310 8.12 -5.73 1.01
N GLU A 311 7.98 -5.57 2.34
CA GLU A 311 8.42 -4.37 3.06
C GLU A 311 9.92 -4.16 3.09
N PHE A 312 10.70 -5.14 2.66
CA PHE A 312 12.15 -4.99 2.52
C PHE A 312 12.59 -4.76 1.06
N GLY A 313 11.65 -4.49 0.15
CA GLY A 313 11.87 -4.39 -1.30
C GLY A 313 12.99 -3.45 -1.73
N LEU A 314 13.28 -2.42 -0.96
CA LEU A 314 14.36 -1.44 -1.21
C LEU A 314 15.69 -1.76 -0.53
N PHE A 315 15.70 -2.68 0.44
CA PHE A 315 16.93 -3.01 1.15
C PHE A 315 17.96 -3.68 0.24
N THR A 316 19.22 -3.48 0.58
CA THR A 316 20.35 -4.23 0.03
C THR A 316 20.73 -5.35 1.00
N LYS A 317 21.56 -6.29 0.56
CA LYS A 317 22.06 -7.38 1.43
C LYS A 317 22.73 -6.84 2.68
N LEU A 318 22.32 -7.35 3.83
CA LEU A 318 22.90 -7.04 5.14
C LEU A 318 23.40 -8.32 5.80
N GLY A 319 24.71 -8.43 5.99
CA GLY A 319 25.32 -9.58 6.61
C GLY A 319 26.82 -9.46 6.72
N ARG A 320 27.45 -10.55 7.09
CA ARG A 320 28.91 -10.67 7.16
C ARG A 320 29.54 -10.58 5.77
N ARG A 321 30.77 -10.11 5.73
CA ARG A 321 31.60 -10.17 4.54
C ARG A 321 31.94 -11.64 4.24
N GLU A 322 32.17 -11.97 2.98
CA GLU A 322 32.48 -13.32 2.50
C GLU A 322 33.73 -13.96 3.15
N ASP A 323 34.66 -13.12 3.68
CA ASP A 323 35.85 -13.58 4.40
C ASP A 323 35.57 -14.04 5.85
N LYS A 324 34.32 -13.93 6.33
CA LYS A 324 33.91 -14.34 7.67
C LYS A 324 33.21 -15.72 7.65
N PRO A 325 33.24 -16.46 8.77
CA PRO A 325 32.48 -17.70 8.88
C PRO A 325 30.97 -17.44 8.66
N PRO A 326 30.25 -18.40 8.06
CA PRO A 326 28.80 -18.30 7.91
C PRO A 326 28.11 -18.19 9.29
N TYR A 327 26.88 -17.70 9.29
CA TYR A 327 26.05 -17.70 10.49
C TYR A 327 25.68 -19.13 10.88
N ARG A 328 25.41 -19.34 12.16
CA ARG A 328 24.93 -20.63 12.65
C ARG A 328 23.43 -20.80 12.43
N ASN A 329 22.68 -19.71 12.62
CA ASN A 329 21.23 -19.64 12.42
C ASN A 329 20.78 -18.20 12.16
N SER A 330 19.54 -18.01 11.75
CA SER A 330 18.95 -16.70 11.45
C SER A 330 18.89 -15.76 12.67
N ALA A 331 18.76 -16.30 13.88
CA ALA A 331 18.77 -15.48 15.09
C ALA A 331 20.15 -14.85 15.37
N GLU A 332 21.25 -15.53 15.04
CA GLU A 332 22.60 -14.95 15.09
C GLU A 332 22.73 -13.81 14.07
N TRP A 333 22.29 -14.03 12.84
CA TRP A 333 22.28 -13.02 11.79
C TRP A 333 21.47 -11.79 12.20
N ALA A 334 20.24 -11.96 12.65
CA ALA A 334 19.36 -10.85 13.03
C ALA A 334 19.98 -9.98 14.13
N ARG A 335 20.55 -10.59 15.17
CA ARG A 335 21.26 -9.84 16.23
C ARG A 335 22.45 -9.06 15.68
N GLU A 336 23.21 -9.66 14.76
CA GLU A 336 24.40 -9.00 14.21
C GLU A 336 24.06 -7.83 13.31
N ILE A 337 23.07 -7.94 12.39
CA ILE A 337 22.73 -6.84 11.49
C ILE A 337 22.17 -5.63 12.26
N HIS A 338 21.38 -5.85 13.31
CA HIS A 338 20.89 -4.76 14.15
C HIS A 338 22.01 -4.06 14.92
N ARG A 339 23.08 -4.76 15.26
CA ARG A 339 24.25 -4.18 15.93
C ARG A 339 25.19 -3.47 14.95
N VAL A 340 25.49 -4.08 13.79
CA VAL A 340 26.53 -3.62 12.85
C VAL A 340 25.97 -2.65 11.81
N HIS A 341 24.74 -2.86 11.35
CA HIS A 341 24.11 -2.12 10.28
C HIS A 341 22.95 -1.24 10.76
N SER A 342 22.90 -0.90 12.06
CA SER A 342 21.81 -0.10 12.66
C SER A 342 21.55 1.21 11.91
N GLY A 343 22.60 1.93 11.50
CA GLY A 343 22.47 3.19 10.78
C GLY A 343 21.86 3.04 9.37
N ILE A 344 22.16 1.94 8.68
CA ILE A 344 21.53 1.63 7.38
C ILE A 344 20.05 1.27 7.60
N ILE A 345 19.78 0.39 8.56
CA ILE A 345 18.41 -0.04 8.89
C ILE A 345 17.55 1.17 9.26
N GLU A 346 18.07 2.07 10.09
CA GLU A 346 17.33 3.27 10.51
C GLU A 346 17.03 4.21 9.34
N ARG A 347 18.00 4.42 8.44
CA ARG A 347 17.79 5.22 7.23
C ARG A 347 16.68 4.65 6.35
N TYR A 348 16.69 3.35 6.09
CA TYR A 348 15.64 2.71 5.28
C TYR A 348 14.28 2.72 5.98
N ARG A 349 14.23 2.64 7.31
CA ARG A 349 12.98 2.75 8.08
C ARG A 349 12.30 4.12 7.98
N GLN A 350 13.05 5.17 7.63
CA GLN A 350 12.48 6.51 7.40
C GLN A 350 11.70 6.60 6.08
N ILE A 351 11.97 5.73 5.11
CA ILE A 351 11.18 5.62 3.89
C ILE A 351 9.79 5.09 4.26
N PRO A 352 8.70 5.70 3.76
CA PRO A 352 7.35 5.23 4.04
C PRO A 352 7.17 3.74 3.74
N LYS A 353 6.54 2.99 4.65
CA LYS A 353 6.30 1.55 4.47
C LYS A 353 5.58 1.24 3.15
N THR A 354 4.58 2.03 2.79
CA THR A 354 3.88 1.90 1.50
C THR A 354 4.85 1.93 0.33
N THR A 355 5.86 2.81 0.35
CA THR A 355 6.88 2.89 -0.69
C THR A 355 7.69 1.59 -0.77
N HIS A 356 8.09 1.02 0.36
CA HIS A 356 8.78 -0.27 0.41
C HIS A 356 7.93 -1.40 -0.18
N LEU A 357 6.65 -1.49 0.21
CA LEU A 357 5.72 -2.51 -0.27
C LEU A 357 5.54 -2.45 -1.79
N TRP A 358 5.38 -1.24 -2.34
CA TRP A 358 5.26 -1.04 -3.78
C TRP A 358 6.54 -1.44 -4.53
N TRP A 359 7.72 -1.08 -4.04
CA TRP A 359 8.98 -1.50 -4.66
C TRP A 359 9.23 -2.99 -4.54
N GLY A 360 8.82 -3.62 -3.43
CA GLY A 360 8.80 -5.07 -3.29
C GLY A 360 7.89 -5.74 -4.32
N ALA A 361 6.70 -5.16 -4.56
CA ALA A 361 5.79 -5.63 -5.59
C ALA A 361 6.35 -5.43 -7.02
N ILE A 362 6.97 -4.27 -7.30
CA ILE A 362 7.61 -4.01 -8.59
C ILE A 362 8.77 -4.98 -8.84
N ARG A 363 9.58 -5.31 -7.80
CA ARG A 363 10.63 -6.34 -7.89
C ARG A 363 10.08 -7.69 -8.35
N ASN A 364 8.93 -8.07 -7.82
CA ASN A 364 8.23 -9.30 -8.22
C ASN A 364 7.65 -9.20 -9.63
N LEU A 365 7.02 -8.07 -9.95
CA LEU A 365 6.36 -7.87 -11.24
C LEU A 365 7.33 -7.93 -12.43
N ILE A 366 8.52 -7.33 -12.31
CA ILE A 366 9.51 -7.28 -13.41
C ILE A 366 10.02 -8.66 -13.78
N CYS A 367 10.02 -9.63 -12.88
CA CYS A 367 10.41 -11.00 -13.15
C CYS A 367 9.23 -11.93 -13.48
N GLY A 368 8.02 -11.36 -13.72
CA GLY A 368 6.85 -12.12 -14.13
C GLY A 368 6.04 -12.76 -13.01
N VAL A 369 6.33 -12.41 -11.75
CA VAL A 369 5.52 -12.86 -10.62
C VAL A 369 4.20 -12.09 -10.60
N THR A 370 3.10 -12.83 -10.54
CA THR A 370 1.74 -12.29 -10.47
C THR A 370 1.10 -12.49 -9.11
N THR A 371 1.58 -13.47 -8.34
CA THR A 371 1.08 -13.80 -7.00
C THR A 371 2.23 -13.99 -6.03
N VAL A 372 2.13 -13.36 -4.85
CA VAL A 372 3.14 -13.44 -3.78
C VAL A 372 2.51 -13.89 -2.48
N CYS A 373 3.17 -14.80 -1.78
CA CYS A 373 2.94 -15.08 -0.37
C CYS A 373 3.85 -14.18 0.46
N HIS A 374 3.27 -13.10 1.00
CA HIS A 374 3.98 -12.16 1.86
C HIS A 374 4.00 -12.67 3.30
N HIS A 375 5.19 -12.88 3.86
CA HIS A 375 5.36 -13.43 5.21
C HIS A 375 5.57 -12.32 6.23
N ASN A 376 4.51 -11.64 6.60
CA ASN A 376 4.40 -10.65 7.69
C ASN A 376 2.93 -10.19 7.78
N PRO A 377 2.58 -9.24 8.65
CA PRO A 377 1.20 -8.76 8.71
C PRO A 377 0.68 -8.33 7.34
N LEU A 378 -0.53 -8.75 7.01
CA LEU A 378 -1.21 -8.31 5.80
C LEU A 378 -1.58 -6.84 5.95
N TYR A 379 -0.77 -5.97 5.36
CA TYR A 379 -1.05 -4.53 5.35
C TYR A 379 -2.18 -4.21 4.38
N ALA A 380 -2.98 -3.18 4.72
CA ALA A 380 -4.11 -2.77 3.88
C ALA A 380 -3.71 -2.45 2.43
N GLU A 381 -2.50 -1.93 2.22
CA GLU A 381 -1.94 -1.61 0.91
C GLU A 381 -1.81 -2.83 -0.01
N LEU A 382 -1.55 -4.01 0.57
CA LEU A 382 -1.27 -5.24 -0.20
C LEU A 382 -2.52 -5.84 -0.87
N ILE A 383 -3.71 -5.51 -0.35
CA ILE A 383 -4.99 -6.02 -0.86
C ILE A 383 -5.75 -5.00 -1.72
N LEU A 384 -5.08 -3.90 -2.08
CA LEU A 384 -5.72 -2.85 -2.87
C LEU A 384 -5.90 -3.26 -4.33
N PRO A 385 -7.01 -2.87 -4.98
CA PRO A 385 -7.27 -3.20 -6.38
C PRO A 385 -6.21 -2.71 -7.37
N ASP A 386 -5.48 -1.64 -7.01
CA ASP A 386 -4.43 -1.07 -7.86
C ASP A 386 -3.01 -1.55 -7.49
N PHE A 387 -2.88 -2.40 -6.47
CA PHE A 387 -1.59 -3.00 -6.16
C PHE A 387 -1.14 -3.89 -7.32
N PRO A 388 0.11 -3.81 -7.78
CA PRO A 388 0.47 -4.30 -9.11
C PRO A 388 0.52 -5.83 -9.23
N ILE A 389 0.54 -6.55 -8.12
CA ILE A 389 0.53 -8.01 -8.04
C ILE A 389 -0.54 -8.47 -7.05
N ARG A 390 -0.95 -9.72 -7.15
CA ARG A 390 -1.80 -10.38 -6.15
C ARG A 390 -0.96 -10.73 -4.94
N VAL A 391 -1.46 -10.45 -3.73
CA VAL A 391 -0.87 -10.92 -2.47
C VAL A 391 -1.85 -11.90 -1.83
N LEU A 392 -1.35 -13.03 -1.35
CA LEU A 392 -2.15 -14.00 -0.61
C LEU A 392 -2.78 -13.32 0.62
N SER A 393 -4.11 -13.36 0.73
CA SER A 393 -4.85 -12.73 1.83
C SER A 393 -5.32 -13.71 2.89
N ASP A 394 -5.56 -14.96 2.48
CA ASP A 394 -6.12 -16.01 3.33
C ASP A 394 -5.02 -16.94 3.83
N PHE A 395 -4.27 -16.49 4.84
CA PHE A 395 -3.23 -17.27 5.51
C PHE A 395 -3.09 -16.87 6.96
N ALA A 396 -2.54 -17.78 7.76
CA ALA A 396 -2.03 -17.50 9.10
C ALA A 396 -0.52 -17.67 9.12
N TRP A 397 0.14 -17.03 10.05
CA TRP A 397 1.60 -17.06 10.10
C TRP A 397 2.19 -16.90 11.51
N SER A 398 3.40 -17.38 11.66
CA SER A 398 4.29 -17.07 12.78
C SER A 398 5.69 -16.85 12.24
N HIS A 399 6.54 -16.10 12.93
CA HIS A 399 7.89 -15.87 12.44
C HIS A 399 8.68 -17.20 12.43
N SER A 400 9.03 -17.72 13.59
CA SER A 400 9.74 -19.00 13.80
C SER A 400 9.71 -19.37 15.28
N LEU A 401 10.17 -20.57 15.64
CA LEU A 401 10.29 -21.00 17.04
C LEU A 401 11.17 -20.07 17.87
N SER A 402 12.25 -19.56 17.27
CA SER A 402 13.22 -18.69 17.95
C SER A 402 12.73 -17.27 18.22
N PHE A 403 11.77 -16.75 17.43
CA PHE A 403 11.30 -15.36 17.49
C PHE A 403 9.87 -15.21 18.00
N ASP A 404 9.08 -16.28 18.03
CA ASP A 404 7.68 -16.21 18.46
C ASP A 404 7.36 -17.24 19.53
N PRO A 405 7.39 -16.87 20.82
CA PRO A 405 7.05 -17.76 21.91
C PRO A 405 5.59 -18.23 21.91
N ASN A 406 4.71 -17.54 21.16
CA ASN A 406 3.29 -17.86 21.08
C ASN A 406 2.93 -18.70 19.84
N LEU A 407 3.91 -19.23 19.10
CA LEU A 407 3.69 -19.99 17.86
C LEU A 407 2.64 -21.08 18.01
N ALA A 408 2.75 -21.92 19.04
CA ALA A 408 1.80 -23.02 19.26
C ALA A 408 0.35 -22.53 19.47
N GLN A 409 0.16 -21.37 20.12
CA GLN A 409 -1.16 -20.78 20.28
C GLN A 409 -1.68 -20.23 18.96
N LYS A 410 -0.86 -19.47 18.22
CA LYS A 410 -1.21 -18.95 16.90
C LYS A 410 -1.60 -20.07 15.93
N PHE A 411 -0.86 -21.19 15.97
CA PHE A 411 -1.17 -22.35 15.15
C PHE A 411 -2.54 -22.97 15.50
N ARG A 412 -2.85 -23.12 16.79
CA ARG A 412 -4.15 -23.65 17.23
C ARG A 412 -5.32 -22.75 16.87
N ASP A 413 -5.09 -21.42 16.89
CA ASP A 413 -6.12 -20.42 16.59
C ASP A 413 -6.28 -20.18 15.08
N ALA A 414 -5.35 -20.65 14.26
CA ALA A 414 -5.37 -20.50 12.81
C ALA A 414 -6.52 -21.31 12.18
N PRO A 415 -7.23 -20.74 11.17
CA PRO A 415 -8.24 -21.47 10.43
C PRO A 415 -7.65 -22.68 9.69
N ARG A 416 -8.27 -23.86 9.84
CA ARG A 416 -7.75 -25.11 9.25
C ARG A 416 -7.79 -25.16 7.71
N ASN A 417 -8.51 -24.28 7.07
CA ASN A 417 -8.61 -24.16 5.62
C ASN A 417 -7.63 -23.15 5.01
N GLN A 418 -6.73 -22.61 5.82
CA GLN A 418 -5.73 -21.63 5.39
C GLN A 418 -4.32 -22.17 5.66
N PRO A 419 -3.33 -21.87 4.79
CA PRO A 419 -1.94 -22.20 5.06
C PRO A 419 -1.43 -21.45 6.31
N PHE A 420 -0.68 -22.17 7.16
CA PHE A 420 0.06 -21.59 8.29
C PHE A 420 1.54 -21.59 7.96
N ILE A 421 2.12 -20.39 7.83
CA ILE A 421 3.46 -20.17 7.29
C ILE A 421 4.42 -19.81 8.41
N LEU A 422 5.61 -20.46 8.44
CA LEU A 422 6.65 -20.16 9.41
C LEU A 422 8.05 -20.50 8.87
N HIS A 423 9.07 -19.75 9.31
CA HIS A 423 10.47 -20.14 9.07
C HIS A 423 10.83 -21.30 9.99
N ALA A 424 11.46 -22.33 9.45
CA ALA A 424 11.89 -23.49 10.21
C ALA A 424 13.17 -24.10 9.65
N ALA A 425 13.97 -24.66 10.52
CA ALA A 425 15.25 -25.29 10.20
C ALA A 425 16.19 -24.34 9.42
N GLU A 426 16.16 -23.04 9.75
CA GLU A 426 16.92 -21.97 9.11
C GLU A 426 18.26 -21.78 9.82
N GLY A 427 19.19 -22.74 9.62
CA GLY A 427 20.50 -22.72 10.21
C GLY A 427 21.31 -23.98 9.95
N ILE A 428 22.46 -24.06 10.60
CA ILE A 428 23.43 -25.16 10.48
C ILE A 428 23.83 -25.74 11.84
N ASP A 429 23.17 -25.30 12.90
CA ASP A 429 23.42 -25.76 14.27
C ASP A 429 22.39 -26.80 14.74
N GLU A 430 22.65 -27.39 15.92
CA GLU A 430 21.78 -28.41 16.50
C GLU A 430 20.38 -27.90 16.84
N ALA A 431 20.26 -26.61 17.19
CA ALA A 431 18.97 -26.00 17.48
C ALA A 431 18.09 -26.01 16.23
N SER A 432 18.62 -25.57 15.09
CA SER A 432 17.91 -25.58 13.80
C SER A 432 17.59 -27.01 13.33
N GLN A 433 18.44 -28.00 13.63
CA GLN A 433 18.20 -29.41 13.29
C GLN A 433 17.05 -30.03 14.09
N SER A 434 16.77 -29.55 15.30
CA SER A 434 15.70 -30.08 16.15
C SER A 434 14.33 -29.46 15.89
N GLU A 435 14.23 -28.40 15.11
CA GLU A 435 12.99 -27.60 14.97
C GLU A 435 11.83 -28.40 14.36
N ILE A 436 12.08 -29.27 13.38
CA ILE A 436 11.00 -30.09 12.75
C ILE A 436 10.38 -31.07 13.75
N ALA A 437 11.22 -31.72 14.56
CA ALA A 437 10.73 -32.61 15.61
C ALA A 437 9.94 -31.85 16.70
N LEU A 438 10.43 -30.67 17.10
CA LEU A 438 9.73 -29.81 18.06
C LEU A 438 8.39 -29.32 17.54
N LEU A 439 8.27 -28.96 16.26
CA LEU A 439 7.00 -28.57 15.64
C LEU A 439 6.01 -29.76 15.64
N ASP A 440 6.48 -30.96 15.39
CA ASP A 440 5.64 -32.17 15.47
C ASP A 440 5.17 -32.46 16.89
N GLU A 441 6.05 -32.37 17.89
CA GLU A 441 5.71 -32.50 19.32
C GLU A 441 4.67 -31.45 19.77
N MET A 442 4.77 -30.24 19.23
CA MET A 442 3.81 -29.15 19.49
C MET A 442 2.51 -29.30 18.71
N HIS A 443 2.37 -30.33 17.91
CA HIS A 443 1.24 -30.56 16.96
C HIS A 443 1.06 -29.40 15.97
N ALA A 444 2.15 -28.72 15.61
CA ALA A 444 2.18 -27.61 14.65
C ALA A 444 2.70 -28.05 13.26
N LEU A 445 2.71 -29.35 12.99
CA LEU A 445 3.13 -29.93 11.71
C LEU A 445 1.99 -30.80 11.14
N ASN A 446 1.34 -30.30 10.08
CA ASN A 446 0.23 -30.99 9.39
C ASN A 446 0.06 -30.48 7.95
N ASP A 447 -1.01 -30.86 7.26
CA ASP A 447 -1.27 -30.62 5.83
C ASP A 447 -1.48 -29.14 5.42
N HIS A 448 -1.70 -28.23 6.37
CA HIS A 448 -1.73 -26.80 6.14
C HIS A 448 -0.48 -26.07 6.65
N THR A 449 0.49 -26.75 7.22
CA THR A 449 1.76 -26.18 7.61
C THR A 449 2.64 -25.95 6.39
N VAL A 450 3.14 -24.71 6.23
CA VAL A 450 4.10 -24.30 5.20
C VAL A 450 5.38 -23.87 5.89
N LEU A 451 6.40 -24.70 5.82
CA LEU A 451 7.73 -24.44 6.35
C LEU A 451 8.56 -23.66 5.35
N VAL A 452 9.34 -22.70 5.80
CA VAL A 452 10.24 -21.93 4.93
C VAL A 452 11.70 -22.21 5.32
N HIS A 453 12.57 -22.25 4.33
CA HIS A 453 14.01 -22.56 4.35
C HIS A 453 14.35 -24.04 4.44
N GLY A 454 14.06 -24.73 5.53
CA GLY A 454 14.34 -26.16 5.71
C GLY A 454 15.79 -26.60 5.56
N LEU A 455 16.76 -25.67 5.72
CA LEU A 455 18.17 -25.91 5.42
C LEU A 455 18.79 -27.01 6.31
N ALA A 456 18.40 -27.04 7.59
CA ALA A 456 18.92 -28.04 8.55
C ALA A 456 18.21 -29.40 8.48
N CYS A 457 17.18 -29.56 7.62
CA CYS A 457 16.43 -30.80 7.49
C CYS A 457 17.32 -31.97 7.08
N THR A 458 17.10 -33.09 7.73
CA THR A 458 17.66 -34.41 7.39
C THR A 458 16.67 -35.21 6.55
N ALA A 459 17.05 -36.38 6.05
CA ALA A 459 16.14 -37.27 5.36
C ALA A 459 14.96 -37.72 6.27
N SER A 460 15.21 -37.96 7.54
CA SER A 460 14.14 -38.31 8.50
C SER A 460 13.16 -37.14 8.75
N ASP A 461 13.62 -35.90 8.69
CA ASP A 461 12.74 -34.73 8.81
C ASP A 461 11.87 -34.58 7.57
N VAL A 462 12.42 -34.80 6.37
CA VAL A 462 11.64 -34.83 5.12
C VAL A 462 10.60 -35.94 5.13
N ASP A 463 10.96 -37.16 5.60
CA ASP A 463 9.99 -38.24 5.77
C ASP A 463 8.86 -37.86 6.76
N LEU A 464 9.18 -37.13 7.83
CA LEU A 464 8.19 -36.63 8.78
C LEU A 464 7.29 -35.56 8.15
N ILE A 465 7.86 -34.58 7.46
CA ILE A 465 7.14 -33.53 6.71
C ILE A 465 6.14 -34.17 5.74
N ASN A 466 6.60 -35.13 4.91
CA ASN A 466 5.76 -35.85 3.95
C ASN A 466 4.63 -36.63 4.65
N ARG A 467 4.93 -37.41 5.71
CA ARG A 467 3.90 -38.14 6.48
C ARG A 467 2.83 -37.25 7.10
N ARG A 468 3.19 -36.02 7.49
CA ARG A 468 2.25 -35.02 8.03
C ARG A 468 1.54 -34.25 6.95
N GLY A 469 1.91 -34.40 5.67
CA GLY A 469 1.37 -33.65 4.55
C GLY A 469 1.78 -32.18 4.52
N ALA A 470 2.78 -31.79 5.35
CA ALA A 470 3.28 -30.43 5.40
C ALA A 470 4.04 -30.06 4.12
N SER A 471 4.17 -28.77 3.87
CA SER A 471 4.81 -28.22 2.68
C SER A 471 6.13 -27.55 3.03
N LEU A 472 7.05 -27.49 2.06
CA LEU A 472 8.33 -26.80 2.19
C LEU A 472 8.48 -25.74 1.08
N VAL A 473 8.82 -24.51 1.46
CA VAL A 473 9.28 -23.45 0.56
C VAL A 473 10.78 -23.27 0.74
N VAL A 474 11.53 -23.35 -0.34
CA VAL A 474 12.98 -23.13 -0.31
C VAL A 474 13.35 -21.77 -0.85
N CYS A 475 14.36 -21.13 -0.24
CA CYS A 475 14.95 -19.86 -0.64
C CYS A 475 16.45 -20.03 -0.80
N PRO A 476 16.91 -20.65 -1.92
CA PRO A 476 18.29 -21.14 -2.07
C PRO A 476 19.36 -20.07 -1.93
N THR A 477 19.17 -18.88 -2.54
CA THR A 477 20.19 -17.82 -2.51
C THR A 477 20.30 -17.16 -1.14
N SER A 478 19.17 -17.03 -0.40
CA SER A 478 19.16 -16.58 0.99
C SER A 478 19.92 -17.57 1.89
N ASN A 479 19.61 -18.86 1.78
CA ASN A 479 20.33 -19.90 2.50
C ASN A 479 21.84 -19.87 2.19
N HIS A 480 22.20 -19.70 0.91
CA HIS A 480 23.61 -19.64 0.53
C HIS A 480 24.32 -18.41 1.10
N PHE A 481 23.68 -17.25 1.05
CA PHE A 481 24.24 -16.01 1.60
C PHE A 481 24.49 -16.09 3.11
N LEU A 482 23.54 -16.64 3.86
CA LEU A 482 23.64 -16.71 5.33
C LEU A 482 24.54 -17.85 5.81
N PHE A 483 24.46 -19.00 5.15
CA PHE A 483 25.01 -20.26 5.68
C PHE A 483 26.06 -20.92 4.75
N ALA A 484 26.41 -20.27 3.65
CA ALA A 484 27.33 -20.77 2.62
C ALA A 484 26.92 -22.13 2.02
N ARG A 485 25.66 -22.51 2.13
CA ARG A 485 25.10 -23.75 1.57
C ARG A 485 23.58 -23.66 1.40
N THR A 486 23.03 -24.56 0.61
CA THR A 486 21.58 -24.75 0.45
C THR A 486 21.23 -26.24 0.55
N ILE A 487 19.94 -26.57 0.50
CA ILE A 487 19.45 -27.96 0.56
C ILE A 487 19.98 -28.73 -0.66
N SER A 488 20.41 -29.97 -0.44
CA SER A 488 20.92 -30.82 -1.51
C SER A 488 19.82 -31.19 -2.50
N ARG A 489 20.20 -31.39 -3.79
CA ARG A 489 19.29 -31.86 -4.84
C ARG A 489 18.55 -33.14 -4.43
N GLN A 490 19.26 -34.10 -3.80
CA GLN A 490 18.68 -35.37 -3.38
C GLN A 490 17.56 -35.15 -2.34
N LEU A 491 17.78 -34.28 -1.37
CA LEU A 491 16.80 -33.99 -0.34
C LEU A 491 15.58 -33.26 -0.92
N LEU A 492 15.81 -32.27 -1.81
CA LEU A 492 14.73 -31.56 -2.51
C LEU A 492 13.85 -32.50 -3.33
N ALA A 493 14.46 -33.49 -4.01
CA ALA A 493 13.73 -34.47 -4.80
C ALA A 493 12.86 -35.43 -3.96
N SER A 494 13.11 -35.50 -2.64
CA SER A 494 12.33 -36.32 -1.71
C SER A 494 11.15 -35.60 -1.07
N VAL A 495 11.07 -34.27 -1.20
CA VAL A 495 9.96 -33.48 -0.67
C VAL A 495 8.76 -33.56 -1.62
N GLU A 496 7.61 -34.05 -1.12
CA GLU A 496 6.40 -34.21 -1.94
C GLU A 496 5.71 -32.89 -2.26
N ARG A 497 5.63 -31.96 -1.28
CA ARG A 497 4.99 -30.65 -1.40
C ARG A 497 6.03 -29.55 -1.30
N LEU A 498 6.61 -29.18 -2.45
CA LEU A 498 7.71 -28.23 -2.57
C LEU A 498 7.32 -27.02 -3.42
N ALA A 499 7.75 -25.82 -3.01
CA ALA A 499 7.69 -24.60 -3.82
C ALA A 499 8.95 -23.73 -3.62
N LEU A 500 9.06 -22.69 -4.44
CA LEU A 500 10.16 -21.74 -4.43
C LEU A 500 9.71 -20.37 -3.94
N GLY A 501 10.50 -19.76 -3.07
CA GLY A 501 10.37 -18.39 -2.61
C GLY A 501 11.64 -17.60 -2.85
N SER A 502 11.52 -16.28 -3.02
CA SER A 502 12.70 -15.42 -3.22
C SER A 502 13.28 -14.87 -1.93
N ASP A 503 12.55 -14.97 -0.82
CA ASP A 503 12.86 -14.25 0.41
C ASP A 503 13.05 -12.73 0.17
N SER A 504 13.61 -12.01 1.12
CA SER A 504 13.82 -10.57 1.03
C SER A 504 15.18 -10.21 0.40
N PRO A 505 15.31 -9.02 -0.22
CA PRO A 505 16.61 -8.53 -0.71
C PRO A 505 17.67 -8.35 0.38
N ILE A 506 17.29 -8.40 1.66
CA ILE A 506 18.25 -8.31 2.78
C ILE A 506 19.18 -9.52 2.81
N THR A 507 18.71 -10.68 2.38
CA THR A 507 19.45 -11.95 2.39
C THR A 507 19.57 -12.58 1.00
N ALA A 508 18.56 -12.43 0.16
CA ALA A 508 18.48 -13.07 -1.15
C ALA A 508 19.17 -12.29 -2.27
N THR A 509 19.42 -12.94 -3.39
CA THR A 509 19.96 -12.31 -4.59
C THR A 509 18.81 -12.02 -5.57
N GLY A 510 18.73 -10.78 -6.06
CA GLY A 510 17.84 -10.43 -7.16
C GLY A 510 16.35 -10.61 -6.87
N ASP A 511 15.74 -11.51 -7.63
CA ASP A 511 14.30 -11.81 -7.62
C ASP A 511 14.03 -13.33 -7.74
N LEU A 512 12.78 -13.73 -8.00
CA LEU A 512 12.42 -15.15 -8.10
C LEU A 512 13.13 -15.88 -9.27
N LEU A 513 13.44 -15.18 -10.36
CA LEU A 513 14.16 -15.81 -11.49
C LEU A 513 15.63 -16.07 -11.16
N ASP A 514 16.25 -15.29 -10.26
CA ASP A 514 17.60 -15.60 -9.77
C ASP A 514 17.58 -16.88 -8.90
N GLU A 515 16.51 -17.12 -8.15
CA GLU A 515 16.32 -18.39 -7.41
C GLU A 515 16.11 -19.58 -8.36
N VAL A 516 15.30 -19.38 -9.42
CA VAL A 516 15.12 -20.36 -10.51
C VAL A 516 16.45 -20.70 -11.16
N TYR A 517 17.24 -19.69 -11.53
CA TYR A 517 18.55 -19.87 -12.13
C TYR A 517 19.51 -20.62 -11.20
N TYR A 518 19.50 -20.28 -9.90
CA TYR A 518 20.32 -20.95 -8.90
C TYR A 518 19.97 -22.44 -8.76
N LEU A 519 18.68 -22.78 -8.73
CA LEU A 519 18.23 -24.18 -8.71
C LEU A 519 18.65 -24.96 -9.96
N ASN A 520 18.58 -24.33 -11.14
CA ASN A 520 18.96 -24.95 -12.40
C ASN A 520 20.48 -25.17 -12.51
N GLU A 521 21.27 -24.09 -12.35
CA GLU A 521 22.70 -24.10 -12.65
C GLU A 521 23.56 -24.60 -11.48
N THR A 522 23.18 -24.28 -10.23
CA THR A 522 24.01 -24.61 -9.07
C THR A 522 23.57 -25.91 -8.40
N VAL A 523 22.26 -26.10 -8.21
CA VAL A 523 21.71 -27.32 -7.59
C VAL A 523 21.54 -28.44 -8.62
N GLY A 524 21.31 -28.09 -9.88
CA GLY A 524 21.10 -29.05 -10.98
C GLY A 524 19.72 -29.71 -10.92
N LEU A 525 18.70 -28.99 -10.44
CA LEU A 525 17.34 -29.50 -10.40
C LEU A 525 16.74 -29.53 -11.81
N ASP A 526 15.91 -30.53 -12.07
CA ASP A 526 15.24 -30.71 -13.36
C ASP A 526 14.33 -29.53 -13.73
N PRO A 527 14.41 -28.98 -14.98
CA PRO A 527 13.61 -27.85 -15.43
C PRO A 527 12.10 -28.03 -15.27
N ASN A 528 11.57 -29.26 -15.49
CA ASN A 528 10.15 -29.54 -15.32
C ASN A 528 9.72 -29.41 -13.85
N THR A 529 10.58 -29.81 -12.93
CA THR A 529 10.38 -29.62 -11.51
C THR A 529 10.39 -28.15 -11.17
N ILE A 530 11.41 -27.38 -11.60
CA ILE A 530 11.52 -25.94 -11.36
C ILE A 530 10.29 -25.20 -11.88
N TYR A 531 9.82 -25.53 -13.08
CA TYR A 531 8.59 -24.94 -13.63
C TYR A 531 7.40 -25.09 -12.66
N ARG A 532 7.21 -26.30 -12.13
CA ARG A 532 6.11 -26.55 -11.18
C ARG A 532 6.27 -25.80 -9.86
N LEU A 533 7.50 -25.65 -9.36
CA LEU A 533 7.77 -24.96 -8.08
C LEU A 533 7.33 -23.50 -8.06
N VAL A 534 7.27 -22.84 -9.21
CA VAL A 534 6.85 -21.42 -9.34
C VAL A 534 5.51 -21.27 -10.06
N THR A 535 4.78 -22.36 -10.28
CA THR A 535 3.46 -22.37 -10.93
C THR A 535 2.49 -23.29 -10.18
N SER A 536 2.19 -24.47 -10.71
CA SER A 536 1.13 -25.34 -10.20
C SER A 536 1.37 -25.86 -8.77
N SER A 537 2.59 -26.26 -8.41
CA SER A 537 2.88 -26.73 -7.04
C SER A 537 2.77 -25.62 -6.00
N ALA A 538 3.25 -24.41 -6.32
CA ALA A 538 3.06 -23.25 -5.46
C ALA A 538 1.58 -22.90 -5.29
N ALA A 539 0.78 -22.94 -6.37
CA ALA A 539 -0.65 -22.69 -6.32
C ALA A 539 -1.39 -23.69 -5.40
N GLU A 540 -1.09 -24.98 -5.56
CA GLU A 540 -1.68 -26.05 -4.74
C GLU A 540 -1.30 -25.91 -3.27
N MET A 541 -0.03 -25.65 -2.98
CA MET A 541 0.48 -25.45 -1.62
C MET A 541 -0.17 -24.26 -0.92
N LEU A 542 -0.34 -23.15 -1.62
CA LEU A 542 -0.93 -21.92 -1.08
C LEU A 542 -2.45 -21.90 -1.16
N SER A 543 -3.09 -23.03 -1.53
CA SER A 543 -4.54 -23.16 -1.65
C SER A 543 -5.18 -22.13 -2.59
N LEU A 544 -4.49 -21.79 -3.68
CA LEU A 544 -4.99 -20.89 -4.73
C LEU A 544 -5.96 -21.67 -5.64
N ASN A 545 -7.24 -21.31 -5.62
CA ASN A 545 -8.31 -22.12 -6.24
C ASN A 545 -8.92 -21.48 -7.50
N ASP A 546 -8.37 -20.37 -8.00
CA ASP A 546 -8.91 -19.60 -9.12
C ASP A 546 -8.07 -19.80 -10.42
N GLY A 547 -7.40 -20.95 -10.53
CA GLY A 547 -6.62 -21.31 -11.72
C GLY A 547 -5.22 -20.68 -11.80
N GLN A 548 -4.72 -20.04 -10.75
CA GLN A 548 -3.34 -19.54 -10.70
C GLN A 548 -2.32 -20.65 -11.01
N GLY A 549 -1.22 -20.28 -11.65
CA GLY A 549 -0.15 -21.20 -12.04
C GLY A 549 -0.50 -22.13 -13.22
N ARG A 550 -1.64 -21.88 -13.90
CA ARG A 550 -2.10 -22.65 -15.09
C ARG A 550 -2.75 -21.73 -16.11
N ILE A 551 -2.72 -22.12 -17.39
CA ILE A 551 -3.49 -21.47 -18.45
C ILE A 551 -4.69 -22.37 -18.74
N VAL A 552 -5.83 -22.08 -18.12
CA VAL A 552 -7.06 -22.88 -18.21
C VAL A 552 -8.29 -21.99 -18.39
N GLU A 553 -9.30 -22.48 -19.10
CA GLU A 553 -10.58 -21.80 -19.20
C GLU A 553 -11.25 -21.64 -17.82
N SER A 554 -11.90 -20.53 -17.62
CA SER A 554 -12.45 -20.07 -16.34
C SER A 554 -11.43 -19.74 -15.24
N GLY A 555 -10.12 -19.97 -15.48
CA GLY A 555 -9.06 -19.57 -14.56
C GLY A 555 -8.78 -18.09 -14.64
N ILE A 556 -8.19 -17.55 -13.56
CA ILE A 556 -7.72 -16.15 -13.53
C ILE A 556 -6.70 -15.89 -14.64
N ALA A 557 -6.81 -14.72 -15.27
CA ALA A 557 -5.89 -14.33 -16.36
C ALA A 557 -4.60 -13.71 -15.79
N ASP A 558 -3.85 -14.49 -15.02
CA ASP A 558 -2.50 -14.20 -14.54
C ASP A 558 -1.51 -14.83 -15.51
N LEU A 559 -0.92 -14.04 -16.38
CA LEU A 559 -0.17 -14.52 -17.56
C LEU A 559 1.11 -13.71 -17.77
N ILE A 560 2.16 -14.37 -18.28
CA ILE A 560 3.37 -13.69 -18.74
C ILE A 560 3.69 -14.07 -20.19
N ALA A 561 4.18 -13.12 -20.98
CA ALA A 561 4.69 -13.39 -22.33
C ALA A 561 6.19 -13.18 -22.38
N VAL A 562 6.88 -14.16 -22.93
CA VAL A 562 8.33 -14.16 -23.18
C VAL A 562 8.60 -14.53 -24.64
N ARG A 563 9.79 -14.25 -25.17
CA ARG A 563 10.13 -14.66 -26.55
C ARG A 563 10.12 -16.17 -26.69
N SER A 564 9.43 -16.68 -27.70
CA SER A 564 9.41 -18.12 -28.00
C SER A 564 10.74 -18.56 -28.60
N GLN A 565 11.33 -19.59 -28.00
CA GLN A 565 12.59 -20.20 -28.48
C GLN A 565 12.39 -21.58 -29.13
N GLN A 566 11.14 -21.99 -29.31
CA GLN A 566 10.75 -23.30 -29.88
C GLN A 566 11.25 -24.52 -29.07
N VAL A 567 11.52 -24.31 -27.78
CA VAL A 567 11.86 -25.36 -26.81
C VAL A 567 10.70 -25.53 -25.81
N THR A 568 10.84 -26.40 -24.83
CA THR A 568 9.78 -26.60 -23.83
C THR A 568 9.57 -25.38 -22.96
N PRO A 569 8.37 -25.16 -22.41
CA PRO A 569 8.13 -24.07 -21.45
C PRO A 569 9.05 -24.12 -20.23
N ALA A 570 9.38 -25.31 -19.74
CA ALA A 570 10.30 -25.51 -18.62
C ALA A 570 11.74 -25.09 -18.96
N ASP A 571 12.22 -25.43 -20.15
CA ASP A 571 13.55 -25.02 -20.60
C ASP A 571 13.66 -23.50 -20.75
N VAL A 572 12.60 -22.84 -21.23
CA VAL A 572 12.56 -21.37 -21.30
C VAL A 572 12.61 -20.79 -19.90
N LEU A 573 11.71 -21.25 -19.02
CA LEU A 573 11.57 -20.69 -17.69
C LEU A 573 12.81 -20.89 -16.82
N SER A 574 13.47 -22.05 -16.89
CA SER A 574 14.65 -22.37 -16.08
C SER A 574 15.87 -21.49 -16.36
N LYS A 575 15.87 -20.77 -17.49
CA LYS A 575 16.93 -19.85 -17.95
C LYS A 575 16.46 -18.42 -18.11
N LEU A 576 15.19 -18.13 -17.80
CA LEU A 576 14.57 -16.83 -17.99
C LEU A 576 15.21 -15.78 -17.08
N ASN A 577 15.49 -14.60 -17.65
CA ASN A 577 15.90 -13.41 -16.94
C ASN A 577 14.78 -12.36 -16.93
N PHE A 578 14.82 -11.42 -15.97
CA PHE A 578 13.82 -10.36 -15.85
C PHE A 578 13.70 -9.48 -17.11
N ASP A 579 14.78 -9.27 -17.84
CA ASP A 579 14.84 -8.48 -19.07
C ASP A 579 14.21 -9.19 -20.29
N GLU A 580 13.90 -10.47 -20.17
CA GLU A 580 13.20 -11.27 -21.19
C GLU A 580 11.68 -11.33 -20.96
N VAL A 581 11.19 -10.84 -19.80
CA VAL A 581 9.75 -10.72 -19.52
C VAL A 581 9.18 -9.53 -20.29
N GLU A 582 8.35 -9.80 -21.29
CA GLU A 582 7.87 -8.80 -22.24
C GLU A 582 6.47 -8.28 -21.91
N LEU A 583 5.64 -9.07 -21.23
CA LEU A 583 4.28 -8.71 -20.81
C LEU A 583 3.94 -9.44 -19.52
N VAL A 584 3.26 -8.75 -18.62
CA VAL A 584 2.65 -9.35 -17.41
C VAL A 584 1.21 -8.88 -17.29
N LEU A 585 0.30 -9.84 -17.18
CA LEU A 585 -1.11 -9.63 -16.84
C LEU A 585 -1.37 -10.17 -15.43
N VAL A 586 -2.07 -9.39 -14.62
CA VAL A 586 -2.60 -9.81 -13.32
C VAL A 586 -4.10 -9.58 -13.33
N GLY A 587 -4.88 -10.65 -13.17
CA GLY A 587 -6.33 -10.58 -13.28
C GLY A 587 -6.81 -9.95 -14.59
N GLY A 588 -6.20 -10.32 -15.72
CA GLY A 588 -6.53 -9.82 -17.04
C GLY A 588 -6.10 -8.37 -17.34
N ARG A 589 -5.52 -7.67 -16.35
CA ARG A 589 -5.06 -6.29 -16.48
C ARG A 589 -3.57 -6.25 -16.82
N VAL A 590 -3.17 -5.50 -17.84
CA VAL A 590 -1.76 -5.31 -18.18
C VAL A 590 -1.08 -4.52 -17.06
N GLN A 591 -0.11 -5.14 -16.39
CA GLN A 591 0.67 -4.54 -15.32
C GLN A 591 2.09 -4.17 -15.75
N LEU A 592 2.64 -4.90 -16.73
CA LEU A 592 3.94 -4.63 -17.32
C LEU A 592 3.90 -4.89 -18.82
N ALA A 593 4.57 -4.05 -19.61
CA ALA A 593 4.81 -4.28 -21.03
C ALA A 593 6.20 -3.79 -21.44
N SER A 594 6.86 -4.54 -22.33
CA SER A 594 8.05 -4.06 -23.03
C SER A 594 7.72 -2.94 -24.02
N PRO A 595 8.71 -2.16 -24.50
CA PRO A 595 8.48 -1.13 -25.51
C PRO A 595 7.77 -1.66 -26.75
N ALA A 596 8.15 -2.86 -27.21
CA ALA A 596 7.62 -3.48 -28.41
C ALA A 596 6.14 -3.88 -28.24
N LEU A 597 5.76 -4.42 -27.11
CA LEU A 597 4.37 -4.79 -26.84
C LEU A 597 3.53 -3.59 -26.42
N TYR A 598 4.07 -2.63 -25.66
CA TYR A 598 3.39 -1.38 -25.33
C TYR A 598 2.93 -0.64 -26.60
N ALA A 599 3.77 -0.57 -27.63
CA ALA A 599 3.41 0.08 -28.89
C ALA A 599 2.25 -0.63 -29.62
N LYS A 600 2.04 -1.92 -29.40
CA LYS A 600 0.95 -2.73 -29.99
C LYS A 600 -0.32 -2.78 -29.14
N LEU A 601 -0.23 -2.44 -27.85
CA LEU A 601 -1.39 -2.44 -26.98
C LEU A 601 -2.47 -1.46 -27.47
N PRO A 602 -3.75 -1.82 -27.46
CA PRO A 602 -4.85 -0.87 -27.63
C PRO A 602 -4.77 0.26 -26.59
N ARG A 603 -5.20 1.47 -26.97
CA ARG A 603 -5.05 2.68 -26.12
C ARG A 603 -5.54 2.48 -24.68
N TYR A 604 -6.69 1.86 -24.50
CA TYR A 604 -7.29 1.61 -23.20
C TYR A 604 -6.36 0.83 -22.25
N PHE A 605 -5.60 -0.15 -22.76
CA PHE A 605 -4.70 -0.96 -21.92
C PHE A 605 -3.38 -0.25 -21.58
N ARG A 606 -3.07 0.88 -22.24
CA ARG A 606 -1.88 1.69 -21.94
C ARG A 606 -2.11 2.66 -20.79
N GLU A 607 -3.35 3.04 -20.51
CA GLU A 607 -3.67 3.99 -19.45
C GLU A 607 -3.10 3.54 -18.09
N GLY A 608 -2.42 4.46 -17.39
CA GLY A 608 -1.77 4.20 -16.10
C GLY A 608 -0.46 3.40 -16.17
N LEU A 609 0.03 3.03 -17.36
CA LEU A 609 1.36 2.48 -17.52
C LEU A 609 2.39 3.62 -17.63
N SER A 610 3.41 3.61 -16.79
CA SER A 610 4.51 4.59 -16.75
C SER A 610 5.85 3.94 -17.08
N PRO A 611 6.76 4.63 -17.78
CA PRO A 611 8.04 4.06 -18.18
C PRO A 611 9.02 4.00 -17.01
N LEU A 612 9.72 2.90 -16.88
CA LEU A 612 10.77 2.62 -15.91
C LEU A 612 11.96 1.97 -16.59
N ASP A 613 13.16 2.36 -16.20
CA ASP A 613 14.41 1.68 -16.57
C ASP A 613 14.92 0.89 -15.36
N VAL A 614 15.12 -0.39 -15.54
CA VAL A 614 15.74 -1.26 -14.52
C VAL A 614 17.00 -1.87 -15.13
N ALA A 615 18.16 -1.46 -14.65
CA ALA A 615 19.47 -1.92 -15.14
C ALA A 615 19.66 -1.82 -16.66
N GLY A 616 19.13 -0.76 -17.31
CA GLY A 616 19.17 -0.55 -18.76
C GLY A 616 18.02 -1.21 -19.53
N CYS A 617 17.14 -1.95 -18.85
CA CYS A 617 15.98 -2.58 -19.44
C CYS A 617 14.73 -1.72 -19.26
N LYS A 618 14.19 -1.20 -20.36
CA LYS A 618 13.00 -0.35 -20.35
C LYS A 618 11.73 -1.16 -20.27
N ARG A 619 10.82 -0.78 -19.35
CA ARG A 619 9.49 -1.38 -19.20
C ARG A 619 8.45 -0.30 -18.92
N TRP A 620 7.22 -0.52 -19.33
CA TRP A 620 6.05 0.24 -18.90
C TRP A 620 5.37 -0.53 -17.79
N ILE A 621 5.21 0.10 -16.62
CA ILE A 621 4.70 -0.54 -15.40
C ILE A 621 3.51 0.26 -14.89
N ARG A 622 2.46 -0.42 -14.45
CA ARG A 622 1.30 0.19 -13.80
C ARG A 622 1.61 0.41 -12.33
N ALA A 623 2.16 1.56 -12.03
CA ALA A 623 2.48 1.99 -10.68
C ALA A 623 2.62 3.52 -10.62
N PRO A 624 2.44 4.17 -9.48
CA PRO A 624 2.66 5.59 -9.29
C PRO A 624 4.17 5.90 -9.17
N LEU A 625 4.94 5.60 -10.23
CA LEU A 625 6.40 5.55 -10.21
C LEU A 625 7.04 6.84 -9.72
N ARG A 626 6.55 8.01 -10.17
CA ARG A 626 7.09 9.31 -9.76
C ARG A 626 7.00 9.49 -8.24
N VAL A 627 5.82 9.24 -7.66
CA VAL A 627 5.61 9.36 -6.22
C VAL A 627 6.49 8.39 -5.44
N LEU A 628 6.63 7.16 -5.93
CA LEU A 628 7.46 6.13 -5.29
C LEU A 628 8.95 6.46 -5.34
N MET A 629 9.41 7.04 -6.45
CA MET A 629 10.81 7.47 -6.61
C MET A 629 11.12 8.68 -5.74
N ASP A 630 10.28 9.72 -5.80
CA ASP A 630 10.45 10.92 -5.00
C ASP A 630 10.50 10.59 -3.50
N ALA A 631 9.63 9.69 -3.04
CA ALA A 631 9.61 9.26 -1.64
C ALA A 631 10.87 8.45 -1.23
N ALA A 632 11.43 7.65 -2.14
CA ALA A 632 12.64 6.88 -1.86
C ALA A 632 13.91 7.76 -1.97
N GLU A 633 14.04 8.54 -3.05
CA GLU A 633 15.23 9.37 -3.33
C GLU A 633 15.36 10.58 -2.40
N SER A 634 14.28 11.01 -1.72
CA SER A 634 14.38 12.05 -0.68
C SER A 634 15.25 11.62 0.50
N LEU A 635 15.41 10.32 0.74
CA LEU A 635 16.14 9.73 1.87
C LEU A 635 17.36 8.90 1.43
N LEU A 636 17.38 8.45 0.18
CA LEU A 636 18.51 7.79 -0.45
C LEU A 636 19.27 8.81 -1.31
N GLU A 637 20.55 8.56 -1.59
CA GLU A 637 21.29 9.37 -2.56
C GLU A 637 20.64 9.24 -3.94
N GLN A 638 20.50 10.37 -4.64
CA GLN A 638 19.91 10.39 -5.99
C GLN A 638 20.62 9.39 -6.92
N GLY A 639 19.86 8.56 -7.61
CA GLY A 639 20.37 7.50 -8.49
C GLY A 639 20.93 6.27 -7.77
N SER A 640 20.73 6.16 -6.44
CA SER A 640 21.12 4.98 -5.66
C SER A 640 19.98 3.96 -5.52
N LEU A 641 18.78 4.28 -6.00
CA LEU A 641 17.61 3.41 -5.92
C LEU A 641 17.87 2.08 -6.64
N GLN A 642 17.66 1.00 -5.91
CA GLN A 642 17.86 -0.37 -6.42
C GLN A 642 16.70 -1.29 -5.99
N ILE A 643 16.36 -2.23 -6.84
CA ILE A 643 15.47 -3.36 -6.54
C ILE A 643 16.17 -4.67 -6.89
N GLY A 644 16.30 -5.58 -5.92
CA GLY A 644 17.04 -6.82 -6.12
C GLY A 644 18.47 -6.61 -6.63
N GLY A 645 19.15 -5.54 -6.20
CA GLY A 645 20.51 -5.20 -6.64
C GLY A 645 20.61 -4.53 -8.01
N ARG A 646 19.49 -4.29 -8.69
CA ARG A 646 19.43 -3.64 -10.01
C ARG A 646 19.09 -2.16 -9.85
N LYS A 647 19.87 -1.27 -10.45
CA LYS A 647 19.61 0.18 -10.45
C LYS A 647 18.32 0.50 -11.19
N VAL A 648 17.60 1.47 -10.65
CA VAL A 648 16.33 1.93 -11.20
C VAL A 648 16.43 3.41 -11.56
N HIS A 649 15.93 3.78 -12.74
CA HIS A 649 15.88 5.15 -13.21
C HIS A 649 14.48 5.47 -13.77
N HIS A 650 13.98 6.65 -13.45
CA HIS A 650 12.77 7.17 -14.08
C HIS A 650 13.10 7.61 -15.51
N LEU A 651 12.19 7.31 -16.42
CA LEU A 651 12.22 7.84 -17.78
C LEU A 651 11.11 8.86 -17.90
N GLU A 652 11.44 10.08 -18.32
CA GLU A 652 10.40 11.03 -18.71
C GLU A 652 9.58 10.44 -19.86
N ALA A 653 8.26 10.55 -19.77
CA ALA A 653 7.38 10.15 -20.86
C ALA A 653 7.64 11.11 -22.04
N ILE A 654 8.18 10.56 -23.13
CA ILE A 654 8.40 11.29 -24.40
C ILE A 654 7.06 11.49 -25.09
#